data_f00ee269ae5fbf9dbb5dc4ad6f90b21c
#
_entry.id   f00ee269ae5fbf9dbb5dc4ad6f90b21c
#
_cell.length_a   1.000
_cell.length_b   1.000
_cell.length_c   1.000
_cell.angle_alpha   90.00
_cell.angle_beta   90.00
_cell.angle_gamma   90.00
#
_symmetry.space_group_name_H-M   'P 1'
#
loop_
_entity.id
_entity.type
_entity.pdbx_description
1 polymer ?
#
loop_
_entity_poly.entity_id
_entity_poly.type
_entity_poly.pdbx_seq_one_letter_code
_entity_poly.pdbx_strand_id
1 'polypeptide(L)'
;MQVFKRAGKILLWFFGGSAVLLAILWITIARWLPVVASHYLPKPLQLSFSDPRITEGQLHLSELSLTAKNCKLVELSDARLSIFPLHLNIDNANVSTECVSALETDQDNSSEPLNIAELIDNIPLFSLVIKNINIQPWNAYQGSIWLRHTEKNTPLQFDFIGDNLRLSSFITSDKQLAVSEFSAYLPEQQQTITLSGEIQLPIVSSQLPQNGELTAYFKLLESEKHLQAKLEWIDENGTLIVTDTAKQKELLNLPWALSASMFTVSQGQWQWEDAGIPVEGGVSFQIENWNQPLGNMVFSGRLNMLTQAKKGKGNIVLTLPETHLDLLNTDVNFKLNGQVKYDDMVLDINLPAKISGQLISPKVSFLSGSLLRAYGRASSTVLLKEIRLPLAGTSLSEEGISGRLQAILKVQEQYWGDFDIHLDGKANKFTLDNGKWFWNYWGNAKLPALDARWDVKGNGSWQDTLITLNNLTTGFDQIKYGLLSMSAPRLKLTKPLQWQRDRTKASFNGALQLTSNRMQFGAESYLPKITVNADIKGKSPAEFQLKGDLSTQNVGPIVIFGRWDGERLRGEARWPEQSVTAFQTLIPADLGLELKQGKLFSQAAFSITPEDGFIAGGHWRVENTSLWLKDGELAGLNFVLPWRLKQSIWTFGEKSPVELRIKKLNNLFELTDIKADLVGTYPPTDVTPLKLTNVGFKMLGGDVSMDLLRWPQTDASTIRLHQIELSQLFTILKVSQFAVSGKVNGELPFYLNNPEWIVKQGWVENSGPLTLRLDTQFVESIQNDNISAGSAIGWLQYLEIKRSRTDVNITNLGQLTMKTILEGFNAQEKKKREVHLNYQHEENIFQLWRSLRFGSSLEEWLEKNL
;
A
#
# COMPACT_ATOMS: atom_id res chain seq x y z
N MET A 1 5.44 -90.49 -81.96
CA MET A 1 4.70 -89.19 -82.12
C MET A 1 3.40 -89.06 -81.33
N GLN A 2 2.91 -90.11 -80.61
CA GLN A 2 1.71 -90.00 -79.77
C GLN A 2 1.96 -89.62 -78.32
N VAL A 3 3.17 -89.80 -77.78
CA VAL A 3 3.49 -89.45 -76.35
C VAL A 3 3.66 -87.94 -76.14
N PHE A 4 4.19 -87.20 -77.14
CA PHE A 4 4.35 -85.76 -77.14
C PHE A 4 3.05 -84.94 -77.19
N LYS A 5 2.01 -85.51 -77.86
CA LYS A 5 0.66 -84.82 -77.86
C LYS A 5 -0.11 -84.99 -76.54
N ARG A 6 0.16 -86.05 -75.79
CA ARG A 6 -0.44 -86.20 -74.42
C ARG A 6 0.19 -85.36 -73.37
N ALA A 7 1.53 -85.17 -73.42
CA ALA A 7 2.24 -84.34 -72.50
C ALA A 7 1.87 -82.86 -72.74
N GLY A 8 1.74 -82.39 -73.98
CA GLY A 8 1.28 -81.01 -74.23
C GLY A 8 -0.13 -80.68 -73.82
N LYS A 9 -1.04 -81.64 -73.85
CA LYS A 9 -2.42 -81.45 -73.36
C LYS A 9 -2.47 -81.46 -71.79
N ILE A 10 -1.64 -82.22 -71.14
CA ILE A 10 -1.53 -82.22 -69.67
C ILE A 10 -0.93 -80.91 -69.20
N LEU A 11 0.09 -80.44 -69.87
CA LEU A 11 0.66 -79.14 -69.59
C LEU A 11 -0.29 -77.97 -69.86
N LEU A 12 -1.07 -78.01 -70.95
CA LEU A 12 -2.08 -76.97 -71.25
C LEU A 12 -3.23 -77.01 -70.27
N TRP A 13 -3.65 -78.16 -69.77
CA TRP A 13 -4.66 -78.33 -68.69
C TRP A 13 -4.11 -77.87 -67.33
N PHE A 14 -2.80 -78.10 -67.05
CA PHE A 14 -2.17 -77.64 -65.82
C PHE A 14 -2.01 -76.12 -65.79
N PHE A 15 -1.56 -75.59 -66.92
CA PHE A 15 -1.43 -74.09 -67.03
C PHE A 15 -2.79 -73.45 -67.12
N GLY A 16 -3.75 -73.98 -67.82
CA GLY A 16 -5.13 -73.47 -67.92
C GLY A 16 -5.88 -73.59 -66.59
N GLY A 17 -5.72 -74.78 -65.94
CA GLY A 17 -6.25 -74.89 -64.57
C GLY A 17 -5.65 -74.02 -63.55
N SER A 18 -4.33 -73.82 -63.59
CA SER A 18 -3.63 -72.88 -62.73
C SER A 18 -4.03 -71.44 -63.02
N ALA A 19 -4.21 -71.09 -64.28
CA ALA A 19 -4.68 -69.74 -64.65
C ALA A 19 -6.11 -69.47 -64.23
N VAL A 20 -7.00 -70.43 -64.31
CA VAL A 20 -8.38 -70.37 -63.83
C VAL A 20 -8.40 -70.26 -62.24
N LEU A 21 -7.58 -71.09 -61.59
CA LEU A 21 -7.46 -71.02 -60.12
C LEU A 21 -6.93 -69.69 -59.61
N LEU A 22 -5.93 -69.19 -60.32
CA LEU A 22 -5.41 -67.85 -60.06
C LEU A 22 -6.44 -66.71 -60.33
N ALA A 23 -7.25 -66.89 -61.41
CA ALA A 23 -8.31 -65.90 -61.68
C ALA A 23 -9.43 -65.98 -60.65
N ILE A 24 -9.81 -67.23 -60.17
CA ILE A 24 -10.79 -67.43 -59.09
C ILE A 24 -10.21 -66.81 -57.76
N LEU A 25 -8.98 -67.08 -57.43
CA LEU A 25 -8.32 -66.46 -56.24
C LEU A 25 -8.30 -64.98 -56.34
N TRP A 26 -8.03 -64.46 -57.55
CA TRP A 26 -8.01 -62.99 -57.79
C TRP A 26 -9.44 -62.40 -57.63
N ILE A 27 -10.45 -62.94 -58.26
CA ILE A 27 -11.85 -62.47 -58.20
C ILE A 27 -12.38 -62.52 -56.76
N THR A 28 -11.94 -63.48 -55.99
CA THR A 28 -12.37 -63.66 -54.58
C THR A 28 -11.45 -63.06 -53.58
N ILE A 29 -10.37 -62.35 -53.96
CA ILE A 29 -9.35 -61.77 -53.08
C ILE A 29 -9.96 -60.86 -52.04
N ALA A 30 -10.93 -60.05 -52.39
CA ALA A 30 -11.67 -59.18 -51.47
C ALA A 30 -12.36 -59.87 -50.31
N ARG A 31 -12.68 -61.22 -50.51
CA ARG A 31 -13.37 -62.03 -49.47
C ARG A 31 -12.41 -62.80 -48.58
N TRP A 32 -11.39 -63.44 -49.17
CA TRP A 32 -10.50 -64.34 -48.43
C TRP A 32 -9.29 -63.63 -47.81
N LEU A 33 -8.75 -62.57 -48.45
CA LEU A 33 -7.54 -61.87 -47.98
C LEU A 33 -7.79 -61.22 -46.62
N PRO A 34 -8.91 -60.55 -46.35
CA PRO A 34 -9.20 -60.04 -44.99
C PRO A 34 -9.26 -61.16 -43.95
N VAL A 35 -9.79 -62.32 -44.29
CA VAL A 35 -9.87 -63.47 -43.37
C VAL A 35 -8.48 -64.05 -43.09
N VAL A 36 -7.64 -64.19 -44.12
CA VAL A 36 -6.26 -64.62 -43.98
C VAL A 36 -5.44 -63.57 -43.21
N ALA A 37 -5.59 -62.34 -43.56
CA ALA A 37 -4.89 -61.25 -42.89
C ALA A 37 -5.29 -61.15 -41.39
N SER A 38 -6.57 -61.36 -41.07
CA SER A 38 -7.02 -61.36 -39.69
C SER A 38 -6.45 -62.50 -38.84
N HIS A 39 -5.96 -63.56 -39.51
CA HIS A 39 -5.27 -64.64 -38.78
C HIS A 39 -3.84 -64.23 -38.32
N TYR A 40 -3.22 -63.34 -39.05
CA TYR A 40 -1.86 -62.82 -38.75
C TYR A 40 -1.87 -61.51 -38.03
N LEU A 41 -3.02 -60.81 -37.98
CA LEU A 41 -3.13 -59.56 -37.24
C LEU A 41 -3.44 -59.84 -35.77
N PRO A 42 -2.82 -59.15 -34.85
CA PRO A 42 -3.18 -59.23 -33.42
C PRO A 42 -4.64 -58.83 -33.20
N LYS A 43 -5.36 -59.55 -32.37
CA LYS A 43 -6.70 -59.13 -31.91
C LYS A 43 -6.56 -57.83 -31.06
N PRO A 44 -7.41 -56.83 -31.21
CA PRO A 44 -8.72 -56.80 -31.90
C PRO A 44 -8.70 -56.20 -33.33
N LEU A 45 -7.57 -56.20 -34.04
CA LEU A 45 -7.42 -55.58 -35.34
C LEU A 45 -8.17 -56.32 -36.43
N GLN A 46 -8.90 -55.59 -37.28
CA GLN A 46 -9.59 -56.08 -38.46
C GLN A 46 -9.18 -55.26 -39.68
N LEU A 47 -8.82 -55.92 -40.74
CA LEU A 47 -8.47 -55.34 -42.04
C LEU A 47 -9.67 -55.44 -43.00
N SER A 48 -10.00 -54.30 -43.63
CA SER A 48 -10.95 -54.26 -44.76
C SER A 48 -10.38 -53.49 -45.91
N PHE A 49 -10.73 -53.88 -47.15
CA PHE A 49 -10.31 -53.16 -48.34
C PHE A 49 -11.39 -53.24 -49.43
N SER A 50 -11.34 -52.29 -50.39
CA SER A 50 -12.26 -52.19 -51.51
C SER A 50 -11.56 -52.16 -52.84
N ASP A 51 -12.28 -52.63 -53.90
CA ASP A 51 -11.93 -52.54 -55.32
C ASP A 51 -10.50 -52.98 -55.70
N PRO A 52 -10.08 -54.20 -55.41
CA PRO A 52 -8.76 -54.63 -55.80
C PRO A 52 -8.70 -54.79 -57.34
N ARG A 53 -7.75 -54.06 -57.98
CA ARG A 53 -7.52 -54.04 -59.43
C ARG A 53 -6.04 -54.24 -59.69
N ILE A 54 -5.71 -54.96 -60.80
CA ILE A 54 -4.35 -54.98 -61.33
C ILE A 54 -4.30 -54.00 -62.49
N THR A 55 -3.47 -52.98 -62.36
CA THR A 55 -3.18 -52.00 -63.42
C THR A 55 -1.66 -51.92 -63.57
N GLU A 56 -1.16 -52.07 -64.81
CA GLU A 56 0.29 -51.99 -65.13
C GLU A 56 1.18 -52.96 -64.32
N GLY A 57 0.64 -54.13 -63.92
CA GLY A 57 1.38 -55.14 -63.15
C GLY A 57 1.45 -54.87 -61.65
N GLN A 58 0.74 -53.86 -61.19
CA GLN A 58 0.62 -53.47 -59.76
C GLN A 58 -0.80 -53.77 -59.23
N LEU A 59 -0.90 -54.25 -57.97
CA LEU A 59 -2.15 -54.36 -57.25
C LEU A 59 -2.56 -52.99 -56.76
N HIS A 60 -3.70 -52.52 -57.25
CA HIS A 60 -4.28 -51.24 -56.82
C HIS A 60 -5.49 -51.51 -55.88
N LEU A 61 -5.51 -50.88 -54.72
CA LEU A 61 -6.59 -50.89 -53.74
C LEU A 61 -7.09 -49.44 -53.57
N SER A 62 -8.40 -49.21 -53.80
CA SER A 62 -8.97 -47.88 -53.71
C SER A 62 -9.05 -47.42 -52.25
N GLU A 63 -9.44 -48.32 -51.37
CA GLU A 63 -9.47 -48.07 -49.92
C GLU A 63 -8.94 -49.30 -49.16
N LEU A 64 -8.17 -49.05 -48.12
CA LEU A 64 -7.74 -50.03 -47.15
C LEU A 64 -7.90 -49.45 -45.76
N SER A 65 -8.66 -50.11 -44.89
CA SER A 65 -8.84 -49.60 -43.50
C SER A 65 -8.54 -50.67 -42.47
N LEU A 66 -7.84 -50.23 -41.41
CA LEU A 66 -7.54 -51.01 -40.23
C LEU A 66 -8.39 -50.50 -39.07
N THR A 67 -9.23 -51.38 -38.52
CA THR A 67 -10.16 -51.04 -37.45
C THR A 67 -9.86 -51.86 -36.19
N ALA A 68 -10.04 -51.26 -35.03
CA ALA A 68 -10.01 -51.92 -33.72
C ALA A 68 -11.30 -51.65 -32.95
N LYS A 69 -12.04 -52.66 -32.51
CA LYS A 69 -13.31 -52.50 -31.76
C LYS A 69 -14.25 -51.42 -32.37
N ASN A 70 -14.42 -51.43 -33.70
CA ASN A 70 -15.22 -50.46 -34.47
C ASN A 70 -14.66 -49.04 -34.57
N CYS A 71 -13.43 -48.77 -34.11
CA CYS A 71 -12.73 -47.51 -34.31
C CYS A 71 -11.74 -47.62 -35.47
N LYS A 72 -11.80 -46.73 -36.47
CA LYS A 72 -10.87 -46.73 -37.61
C LYS A 72 -9.52 -46.15 -37.18
N LEU A 73 -8.52 -47.02 -37.01
CA LEU A 73 -7.17 -46.65 -36.64
C LEU A 73 -6.40 -46.03 -37.80
N VAL A 74 -6.49 -46.70 -38.97
CA VAL A 74 -5.79 -46.29 -40.18
C VAL A 74 -6.72 -46.42 -41.38
N GLU A 75 -6.79 -45.44 -42.22
CA GLU A 75 -7.49 -45.42 -43.49
C GLU A 75 -6.56 -45.00 -44.61
N LEU A 76 -6.32 -45.92 -45.54
CA LEU A 76 -5.43 -45.66 -46.66
C LEU A 76 -6.27 -45.58 -47.94
N SER A 77 -5.99 -44.63 -48.80
CA SER A 77 -6.62 -44.51 -50.12
C SER A 77 -5.59 -44.52 -51.22
N ASP A 78 -5.96 -45.13 -52.35
CA ASP A 78 -5.16 -45.29 -53.55
C ASP A 78 -3.79 -45.99 -53.33
N ALA A 79 -3.86 -47.13 -52.62
CA ALA A 79 -2.67 -47.96 -52.39
C ALA A 79 -2.30 -48.81 -53.61
N ARG A 80 -1.07 -48.75 -54.07
CA ARG A 80 -0.48 -49.48 -55.22
C ARG A 80 0.70 -50.32 -54.75
N LEU A 81 0.55 -51.64 -54.90
CA LEU A 81 1.56 -52.63 -54.52
C LEU A 81 2.21 -53.26 -55.76
N SER A 82 3.51 -53.08 -55.94
CA SER A 82 4.36 -53.84 -56.85
C SER A 82 5.06 -54.95 -56.07
N ILE A 83 5.16 -56.16 -56.69
CA ILE A 83 5.80 -57.31 -56.02
C ILE A 83 7.27 -57.45 -56.42
N PHE A 84 7.63 -57.02 -57.66
CA PHE A 84 8.98 -57.10 -58.15
C PHE A 84 9.40 -55.78 -58.84
N PRO A 85 10.18 -54.92 -58.20
CA PRO A 85 10.58 -54.90 -56.77
C PRO A 85 9.37 -54.65 -55.83
N LEU A 86 9.48 -55.09 -54.56
CA LEU A 86 8.43 -54.88 -53.58
C LEU A 86 8.35 -53.37 -53.27
N HIS A 87 7.29 -52.75 -53.79
CA HIS A 87 7.08 -51.32 -53.65
C HIS A 87 5.62 -51.03 -53.36
N LEU A 88 5.35 -50.36 -52.22
CA LEU A 88 4.03 -49.88 -51.82
C LEU A 88 3.97 -48.35 -51.92
N ASN A 89 3.08 -47.84 -52.73
CA ASN A 89 2.81 -46.43 -52.87
C ASN A 89 1.38 -46.15 -52.47
N ILE A 90 1.18 -45.23 -51.52
CA ILE A 90 -0.10 -44.83 -50.97
C ILE A 90 -0.27 -43.33 -51.22
N ASP A 91 -1.38 -42.95 -51.84
CA ASP A 91 -1.59 -41.53 -52.08
C ASP A 91 -2.02 -40.77 -50.83
N ASN A 92 -2.93 -41.32 -50.02
CA ASN A 92 -3.36 -40.69 -48.75
C ASN A 92 -3.50 -41.71 -47.63
N ALA A 93 -3.10 -41.32 -46.44
CA ALA A 93 -3.26 -42.08 -45.20
C ALA A 93 -3.82 -41.18 -44.07
N ASN A 94 -4.90 -41.59 -43.46
CA ASN A 94 -5.44 -40.98 -42.27
C ASN A 94 -5.23 -41.91 -41.05
N VAL A 95 -4.57 -41.42 -40.05
CA VAL A 95 -4.31 -42.16 -38.80
C VAL A 95 -5.02 -41.47 -37.64
N SER A 96 -5.86 -42.23 -36.90
CA SER A 96 -6.53 -41.73 -35.69
C SER A 96 -5.85 -42.27 -34.43
N THR A 97 -5.16 -41.39 -33.69
CA THR A 97 -4.52 -41.80 -32.43
C THR A 97 -5.54 -41.98 -31.29
N GLU A 98 -6.73 -41.40 -31.41
CA GLU A 98 -7.81 -41.59 -30.44
C GLU A 98 -8.27 -43.07 -30.37
N CYS A 99 -8.11 -43.79 -31.47
CA CYS A 99 -8.45 -45.21 -31.56
C CYS A 99 -7.39 -46.17 -30.96
N VAL A 100 -6.23 -45.65 -30.55
CA VAL A 100 -5.15 -46.47 -29.95
C VAL A 100 -5.59 -47.11 -28.64
N SER A 101 -6.44 -46.45 -27.86
CA SER A 101 -7.04 -47.04 -26.65
C SER A 101 -7.90 -48.29 -26.92
N ALA A 102 -8.40 -48.45 -28.15
CA ALA A 102 -9.14 -49.65 -28.56
C ALA A 102 -8.25 -50.89 -28.78
N LEU A 103 -6.92 -50.69 -28.84
CA LEU A 103 -5.94 -51.79 -28.97
C LEU A 103 -5.63 -52.48 -27.64
N GLU A 104 -6.00 -51.87 -26.48
CA GLU A 104 -5.81 -52.47 -25.19
C GLU A 104 -6.65 -53.79 -25.12
N THR A 105 -5.96 -54.87 -25.21
CA THR A 105 -6.53 -56.23 -24.99
C THR A 105 -6.34 -56.63 -23.52
N ASP A 106 -7.30 -57.32 -22.95
CA ASP A 106 -7.10 -58.04 -21.68
C ASP A 106 -5.82 -58.90 -21.82
N GLN A 107 -4.86 -58.66 -20.96
CA GLN A 107 -3.53 -59.26 -21.01
C GLN A 107 -3.61 -60.79 -20.94
N ASP A 108 -3.42 -61.46 -22.05
CA ASP A 108 -2.84 -62.81 -22.06
C ASP A 108 -1.31 -62.67 -22.06
N ASN A 109 -0.73 -62.81 -20.89
CA ASN A 109 0.73 -62.63 -20.61
C ASN A 109 1.62 -63.75 -21.17
N SER A 110 1.50 -64.12 -22.43
CA SER A 110 2.29 -65.19 -23.02
C SER A 110 2.85 -64.94 -24.42
N SER A 111 3.07 -63.69 -24.83
CA SER A 111 3.86 -63.42 -26.03
C SER A 111 5.38 -63.52 -25.70
N GLU A 112 6.07 -64.46 -26.27
CA GLU A 112 7.53 -64.49 -26.25
C GLU A 112 8.10 -63.15 -26.77
N PRO A 113 9.13 -62.59 -26.14
CA PRO A 113 9.74 -61.34 -26.56
C PRO A 113 10.28 -61.45 -27.98
N LEU A 114 9.95 -60.50 -28.84
CA LEU A 114 10.40 -60.48 -30.26
C LEU A 114 11.90 -60.23 -30.33
N ASN A 115 12.58 -61.04 -31.13
CA ASN A 115 14.01 -60.85 -31.43
C ASN A 115 14.13 -59.71 -32.49
N ILE A 116 14.49 -58.53 -32.02
CA ILE A 116 14.61 -57.31 -32.88
C ILE A 116 15.73 -57.48 -33.89
N ALA A 117 16.86 -58.07 -33.46
CA ALA A 117 17.98 -58.28 -34.34
C ALA A 117 17.59 -59.23 -35.50
N GLU A 118 16.91 -60.30 -35.22
CA GLU A 118 16.42 -61.23 -36.22
C GLU A 118 15.35 -60.62 -37.15
N LEU A 119 14.45 -59.77 -36.56
CA LEU A 119 13.46 -59.06 -37.36
C LEU A 119 14.18 -58.11 -38.37
N ILE A 120 15.14 -57.33 -37.95
CA ILE A 120 15.90 -56.42 -38.84
C ILE A 120 16.65 -57.18 -39.91
N ASP A 121 17.28 -58.28 -39.57
CA ASP A 121 18.05 -59.12 -40.54
C ASP A 121 17.10 -59.81 -41.55
N ASN A 122 15.86 -60.06 -41.21
CA ASN A 122 14.86 -60.67 -42.07
C ASN A 122 13.94 -59.66 -42.80
N ILE A 123 14.14 -58.37 -42.66
CA ILE A 123 13.39 -57.37 -43.40
C ILE A 123 13.60 -57.58 -44.94
N PRO A 124 12.57 -57.81 -45.72
CA PRO A 124 12.69 -57.91 -47.15
C PRO A 124 13.18 -56.60 -47.77
N LEU A 125 13.75 -56.66 -48.94
CA LEU A 125 14.03 -55.47 -49.73
C LEU A 125 12.70 -54.86 -50.19
N PHE A 126 12.41 -53.64 -49.76
CA PHE A 126 11.13 -52.96 -50.08
C PHE A 126 11.28 -51.47 -50.09
N SER A 127 10.29 -50.80 -50.64
CA SER A 127 10.10 -49.37 -50.56
C SER A 127 8.63 -49.07 -50.27
N LEU A 128 8.37 -48.23 -49.28
CA LEU A 128 7.06 -47.71 -48.94
C LEU A 128 7.09 -46.19 -49.14
N VAL A 129 6.11 -45.69 -49.87
CA VAL A 129 5.90 -44.26 -50.04
C VAL A 129 4.47 -43.93 -49.71
N ILE A 130 4.24 -43.04 -48.73
CA ILE A 130 2.96 -42.42 -48.47
C ILE A 130 3.07 -40.94 -48.80
N LYS A 131 2.33 -40.49 -49.80
CA LYS A 131 2.47 -39.09 -50.27
C LYS A 131 1.88 -38.08 -49.31
N ASN A 132 0.72 -38.39 -48.73
CA ASN A 132 0.06 -37.52 -47.79
C ASN A 132 -0.41 -38.38 -46.59
N ILE A 133 0.14 -38.11 -45.42
CA ILE A 133 -0.34 -38.69 -44.16
C ILE A 133 -0.87 -37.56 -43.28
N ASN A 134 -2.06 -37.80 -42.72
CA ASN A 134 -2.73 -36.96 -41.73
C ASN A 134 -2.93 -37.75 -40.42
N ILE A 135 -2.45 -37.18 -39.32
CA ILE A 135 -2.51 -37.80 -37.99
C ILE A 135 -3.50 -37.02 -37.09
N GLN A 136 -4.67 -37.56 -36.84
CA GLN A 136 -5.66 -36.92 -35.96
C GLN A 136 -5.36 -37.26 -34.49
N PRO A 137 -5.47 -36.28 -33.55
CA PRO A 137 -5.95 -34.89 -33.71
C PRO A 137 -4.86 -33.93 -34.15
N TRP A 138 -3.62 -34.36 -34.41
CA TRP A 138 -2.47 -33.51 -34.71
C TRP A 138 -2.34 -33.14 -36.21
N ASN A 139 -3.38 -32.55 -36.76
CA ASN A 139 -3.47 -32.20 -38.18
C ASN A 139 -2.39 -31.20 -38.61
N ALA A 140 -1.76 -30.48 -37.67
CA ALA A 140 -0.62 -29.57 -37.96
C ALA A 140 0.62 -30.31 -38.45
N TYR A 141 0.75 -31.63 -38.21
CA TYR A 141 1.93 -32.44 -38.53
C TYR A 141 1.64 -33.44 -39.68
N GLN A 142 0.97 -32.99 -40.71
CA GLN A 142 0.79 -33.76 -41.97
C GLN A 142 2.05 -33.73 -42.80
N GLY A 143 2.26 -34.78 -43.62
CA GLY A 143 3.45 -34.87 -44.43
C GLY A 143 3.45 -36.10 -45.37
N SER A 144 4.66 -36.48 -45.82
CA SER A 144 4.91 -37.70 -46.59
C SER A 144 5.85 -38.64 -45.83
N ILE A 145 5.68 -39.94 -45.99
CA ILE A 145 6.55 -40.99 -45.45
C ILE A 145 7.26 -41.71 -46.56
N TRP A 146 8.52 -41.95 -46.34
CA TRP A 146 9.39 -42.72 -47.18
C TRP A 146 10.11 -43.72 -46.32
N LEU A 147 9.92 -45.05 -46.56
CA LEU A 147 10.62 -46.11 -45.92
C LEU A 147 11.29 -46.96 -47.00
N ARG A 148 12.63 -47.15 -46.95
CA ARG A 148 13.41 -47.76 -47.98
C ARG A 148 14.39 -48.77 -47.42
N HIS A 149 14.40 -50.00 -48.05
CA HIS A 149 15.40 -51.00 -47.84
C HIS A 149 15.66 -51.66 -49.22
N THR A 150 16.56 -51.06 -50.04
CA THR A 150 16.71 -51.38 -51.45
C THR A 150 17.81 -52.39 -51.72
N GLU A 151 18.79 -52.52 -50.83
CA GLU A 151 19.91 -53.43 -50.98
C GLU A 151 20.21 -54.12 -49.63
N LYS A 152 20.67 -55.39 -49.66
CA LYS A 152 20.86 -56.17 -48.44
C LYS A 152 21.90 -55.60 -47.45
N ASN A 153 22.83 -54.75 -47.95
CA ASN A 153 23.86 -54.11 -47.14
C ASN A 153 23.61 -52.61 -46.92
N THR A 154 22.47 -52.08 -47.39
CA THR A 154 22.13 -50.68 -47.15
C THR A 154 21.30 -50.54 -45.87
N PRO A 155 21.45 -49.43 -45.15
CA PRO A 155 20.61 -49.15 -43.99
C PRO A 155 19.14 -49.11 -44.35
N LEU A 156 18.29 -49.58 -43.45
CA LEU A 156 16.86 -49.32 -43.53
C LEU A 156 16.60 -47.85 -43.23
N GLN A 157 16.18 -47.06 -44.23
CA GLN A 157 15.98 -45.66 -44.12
C GLN A 157 14.50 -45.28 -43.94
N PHE A 158 14.19 -44.40 -43.01
CA PHE A 158 12.87 -43.82 -42.77
C PHE A 158 12.95 -42.30 -42.84
N ASP A 159 12.17 -41.69 -43.70
CA ASP A 159 12.02 -40.27 -43.86
C ASP A 159 10.55 -39.87 -43.71
N PHE A 160 10.30 -38.89 -42.83
CA PHE A 160 9.03 -38.16 -42.76
C PHE A 160 9.29 -36.71 -43.18
N ILE A 161 8.55 -36.20 -44.16
CA ILE A 161 8.71 -34.86 -44.69
C ILE A 161 7.35 -34.16 -44.63
N GLY A 162 7.21 -33.21 -43.72
CA GLY A 162 6.06 -32.32 -43.58
C GLY A 162 6.52 -30.87 -43.39
N ASP A 163 5.55 -29.96 -43.37
CA ASP A 163 5.84 -28.53 -43.17
C ASP A 163 6.30 -28.25 -41.73
N ASN A 164 5.64 -28.86 -40.77
CA ASN A 164 5.92 -28.66 -39.35
C ASN A 164 6.69 -29.81 -38.68
N LEU A 165 6.93 -30.92 -39.40
CA LEU A 165 7.69 -32.06 -38.87
C LEU A 165 8.55 -32.63 -39.97
N ARG A 166 9.83 -32.84 -39.71
CA ARG A 166 10.80 -33.58 -40.54
C ARG A 166 11.50 -34.58 -39.65
N LEU A 167 11.67 -35.80 -40.16
CA LEU A 167 12.45 -36.83 -39.52
C LEU A 167 13.16 -37.61 -40.59
N SER A 168 14.49 -37.71 -40.44
CA SER A 168 15.30 -38.63 -41.26
C SER A 168 16.08 -39.52 -40.32
N SER A 169 15.92 -40.83 -40.45
CA SER A 169 16.56 -41.81 -39.61
C SER A 169 16.89 -43.07 -40.43
N PHE A 170 17.88 -43.81 -39.94
CA PHE A 170 18.27 -45.08 -40.60
C PHE A 170 18.76 -46.10 -39.53
N ILE A 171 18.58 -47.35 -39.87
CA ILE A 171 19.08 -48.48 -39.04
C ILE A 171 20.23 -49.14 -39.81
N THR A 172 21.44 -49.16 -39.19
CA THR A 172 22.65 -49.74 -39.74
C THR A 172 22.59 -51.28 -39.63
N SER A 173 23.51 -51.95 -40.37
CA SER A 173 23.77 -53.40 -40.25
C SER A 173 24.10 -53.83 -38.82
N ASP A 174 24.75 -52.91 -38.03
CA ASP A 174 25.16 -53.17 -36.65
C ASP A 174 24.01 -52.92 -35.64
N LYS A 175 22.75 -52.79 -36.18
CA LYS A 175 21.52 -52.52 -35.38
C LYS A 175 21.54 -51.22 -34.58
N GLN A 176 22.28 -50.23 -35.13
CA GLN A 176 22.27 -48.88 -34.60
C GLN A 176 21.23 -48.04 -35.35
N LEU A 177 20.29 -47.46 -34.60
CA LEU A 177 19.33 -46.45 -35.08
C LEU A 177 20.00 -45.09 -34.99
N ALA A 178 20.26 -44.47 -36.14
CA ALA A 178 20.76 -43.10 -36.20
C ALA A 178 19.61 -42.19 -36.65
N VAL A 179 19.37 -41.13 -35.87
CA VAL A 179 18.49 -40.00 -36.21
C VAL A 179 19.40 -38.89 -36.77
N SER A 180 19.44 -38.77 -38.09
CA SER A 180 20.27 -37.72 -38.71
C SER A 180 19.63 -36.35 -38.64
N GLU A 181 18.33 -36.29 -38.75
CA GLU A 181 17.55 -35.05 -38.66
C GLU A 181 16.18 -35.34 -38.04
N PHE A 182 15.84 -34.62 -36.99
CA PHE A 182 14.49 -34.45 -36.50
C PHE A 182 14.27 -32.96 -36.29
N SER A 183 13.21 -32.40 -36.87
CA SER A 183 12.83 -31.01 -36.71
C SER A 183 11.32 -30.91 -36.61
N ALA A 184 10.83 -30.43 -35.47
CA ALA A 184 9.41 -30.22 -35.22
C ALA A 184 9.14 -28.76 -34.87
N TYR A 185 8.28 -28.11 -35.69
CA TYR A 185 7.74 -26.80 -35.37
C TYR A 185 6.50 -26.90 -34.51
N LEU A 186 6.51 -26.21 -33.37
CA LEU A 186 5.39 -26.14 -32.43
C LEU A 186 4.62 -24.83 -32.64
N PRO A 187 3.42 -24.85 -33.29
CA PRO A 187 2.70 -23.63 -33.68
C PRO A 187 2.27 -22.75 -32.51
N GLU A 188 1.81 -23.34 -31.42
CA GLU A 188 1.37 -22.63 -30.23
C GLU A 188 2.52 -21.89 -29.52
N GLN A 189 3.71 -22.46 -29.58
CA GLN A 189 4.92 -21.91 -28.96
C GLN A 189 5.82 -21.20 -29.94
N GLN A 190 5.51 -21.18 -31.24
CA GLN A 190 6.26 -20.55 -32.32
C GLN A 190 7.74 -20.91 -32.33
N GLN A 191 8.09 -22.14 -32.03
CA GLN A 191 9.48 -22.59 -31.98
C GLN A 191 9.71 -23.88 -32.76
N THR A 192 10.93 -24.09 -33.20
CA THR A 192 11.40 -25.34 -33.79
C THR A 192 12.30 -26.08 -32.83
N ILE A 193 12.00 -27.34 -32.56
CA ILE A 193 12.85 -28.26 -31.83
C ILE A 193 13.56 -29.13 -32.82
N THR A 194 14.89 -29.26 -32.66
CA THR A 194 15.69 -30.20 -33.48
C THR A 194 16.31 -31.26 -32.57
N LEU A 195 16.41 -32.50 -33.08
CA LEU A 195 17.05 -33.62 -32.37
C LEU A 195 17.87 -34.43 -33.37
N SER A 196 19.00 -34.90 -32.89
CA SER A 196 19.84 -35.85 -33.63
C SER A 196 20.51 -36.82 -32.64
N GLY A 197 20.98 -37.98 -33.11
CA GLY A 197 21.74 -38.90 -32.29
C GLY A 197 21.68 -40.34 -32.77
N GLU A 198 22.21 -41.24 -31.94
CA GLU A 198 22.37 -42.65 -32.24
C GLU A 198 21.96 -43.49 -31.05
N ILE A 199 21.25 -44.61 -31.34
CA ILE A 199 20.75 -45.56 -30.35
C ILE A 199 21.11 -46.98 -30.75
N GLN A 200 21.81 -47.73 -29.91
CA GLN A 200 21.99 -49.15 -30.13
C GLN A 200 20.73 -49.93 -29.77
N LEU A 201 20.08 -50.54 -30.78
CA LEU A 201 18.85 -51.28 -30.58
C LEU A 201 19.09 -52.54 -29.76
N PRO A 202 18.16 -52.92 -28.86
CA PRO A 202 18.27 -54.14 -28.07
C PRO A 202 18.10 -55.40 -28.94
N ILE A 203 18.67 -56.51 -28.46
CA ILE A 203 18.52 -57.82 -29.16
C ILE A 203 17.08 -58.29 -29.13
N VAL A 204 16.42 -58.14 -28.01
CA VAL A 204 15.00 -58.56 -27.82
C VAL A 204 14.13 -57.40 -27.35
N SER A 205 12.88 -57.41 -27.74
CA SER A 205 11.91 -56.33 -27.48
C SER A 205 11.66 -56.04 -25.98
N SER A 206 11.98 -56.99 -25.09
CA SER A 206 11.85 -56.80 -23.65
C SER A 206 13.05 -56.14 -23.00
N GLN A 207 14.14 -55.91 -23.74
CA GLN A 207 15.35 -55.21 -23.27
C GLN A 207 15.30 -53.73 -23.72
N LEU A 208 15.93 -52.92 -22.92
CA LEU A 208 16.16 -51.54 -23.31
C LEU A 208 17.42 -51.39 -24.22
N PRO A 209 17.50 -50.30 -25.00
CA PRO A 209 18.72 -50.00 -25.76
C PRO A 209 19.93 -49.94 -24.84
N GLN A 210 21.00 -50.66 -25.17
CA GLN A 210 22.19 -50.76 -24.30
C GLN A 210 22.99 -49.49 -24.20
N ASN A 211 23.06 -48.70 -25.27
CA ASN A 211 23.72 -47.41 -25.28
C ASN A 211 23.08 -46.47 -26.30
N GLY A 212 23.27 -45.20 -26.10
CA GLY A 212 22.85 -44.20 -27.05
C GLY A 212 23.28 -42.82 -26.61
N GLU A 213 23.20 -41.91 -27.61
CA GLU A 213 23.47 -40.52 -27.46
C GLU A 213 22.44 -39.74 -28.29
N LEU A 214 21.68 -38.84 -27.62
CA LEU A 214 20.72 -37.97 -28.26
C LEU A 214 21.02 -36.52 -27.89
N THR A 215 20.99 -35.64 -28.90
CA THR A 215 21.19 -34.21 -28.72
C THR A 215 20.00 -33.46 -29.30
N ALA A 216 19.34 -32.64 -28.50
CA ALA A 216 18.22 -31.80 -28.90
C ALA A 216 18.56 -30.32 -28.72
N TYR A 217 18.07 -29.47 -29.64
CA TYR A 217 18.15 -28.01 -29.53
C TYR A 217 16.77 -27.40 -29.53
N PHE A 218 16.52 -26.47 -28.62
CA PHE A 218 15.27 -25.77 -28.49
C PHE A 218 15.48 -24.38 -27.89
N LYS A 219 14.50 -23.47 -28.06
CA LYS A 219 14.49 -22.12 -27.54
C LYS A 219 13.48 -22.03 -26.40
N LEU A 220 13.84 -21.43 -25.29
CA LEU A 220 12.91 -21.15 -24.19
C LEU A 220 12.26 -19.79 -24.40
N LEU A 221 10.96 -19.77 -24.67
CA LEU A 221 10.19 -18.59 -25.09
C LEU A 221 10.29 -17.38 -24.14
N GLU A 222 10.17 -17.61 -22.84
CA GLU A 222 10.17 -16.52 -21.85
C GLU A 222 11.53 -15.86 -21.63
N SER A 223 12.62 -16.56 -21.93
CA SER A 223 13.99 -16.09 -21.64
C SER A 223 14.86 -15.85 -22.85
N GLU A 224 14.38 -16.11 -24.07
CA GLU A 224 15.12 -16.11 -25.33
C GLU A 224 16.40 -16.98 -25.34
N LYS A 225 16.55 -17.89 -24.34
CA LYS A 225 17.72 -18.76 -24.22
C LYS A 225 17.64 -19.90 -25.23
N HIS A 226 18.73 -20.13 -25.93
CA HIS A 226 18.91 -21.31 -26.78
C HIS A 226 19.54 -22.41 -25.97
N LEU A 227 18.86 -23.53 -25.86
CA LEU A 227 19.27 -24.67 -25.04
C LEU A 227 19.64 -25.88 -25.89
N GLN A 228 20.65 -26.60 -25.43
CA GLN A 228 21.03 -27.90 -25.92
C GLN A 228 20.82 -28.93 -24.82
N ALA A 229 20.02 -29.96 -25.07
CA ALA A 229 19.86 -31.11 -24.20
C ALA A 229 20.62 -32.29 -24.78
N LYS A 230 21.55 -32.86 -24.03
CA LYS A 230 22.32 -34.07 -24.37
C LYS A 230 21.97 -35.20 -23.43
N LEU A 231 21.48 -36.31 -23.98
CA LEU A 231 21.16 -37.54 -23.26
C LEU A 231 22.14 -38.61 -23.69
N GLU A 232 22.91 -39.13 -22.77
CA GLU A 232 23.85 -40.21 -22.99
C GLU A 232 23.57 -41.32 -22.01
N TRP A 233 23.68 -42.58 -22.47
CA TRP A 233 23.57 -43.72 -21.57
C TRP A 233 24.37 -44.91 -22.05
N ILE A 234 24.82 -45.71 -21.06
CA ILE A 234 25.47 -46.99 -21.26
C ILE A 234 24.82 -47.94 -20.27
N ASP A 235 24.28 -49.05 -20.77
CA ASP A 235 23.53 -50.03 -20.02
C ASP A 235 22.35 -49.39 -19.25
N GLU A 236 22.32 -49.57 -17.93
CA GLU A 236 21.25 -49.12 -17.06
C GLU A 236 21.52 -47.71 -16.48
N ASN A 237 22.60 -47.01 -16.91
CA ASN A 237 22.99 -45.73 -16.35
C ASN A 237 23.19 -44.69 -17.46
N GLY A 238 22.78 -43.47 -17.20
CA GLY A 238 22.97 -42.37 -18.14
C GLY A 238 22.97 -41.00 -17.47
N THR A 239 23.13 -39.98 -18.29
CA THR A 239 23.10 -38.58 -17.91
C THR A 239 22.27 -37.76 -18.93
N LEU A 240 21.45 -36.87 -18.42
CA LEU A 240 20.81 -35.82 -19.21
C LEU A 240 21.46 -34.48 -18.79
N ILE A 241 22.10 -33.82 -19.72
CA ILE A 241 22.73 -32.52 -19.53
C ILE A 241 22.01 -31.48 -20.39
N VAL A 242 21.56 -30.38 -19.79
CA VAL A 242 21.02 -29.24 -20.52
C VAL A 242 21.95 -28.05 -20.35
N THR A 243 22.38 -27.48 -21.49
CA THR A 243 23.34 -26.38 -21.55
C THR A 243 22.75 -25.17 -22.25
N ASP A 244 22.96 -23.98 -21.71
CA ASP A 244 22.74 -22.71 -22.42
C ASP A 244 23.84 -22.54 -23.46
N THR A 245 23.47 -22.61 -24.75
CA THR A 245 24.46 -22.59 -25.86
C THR A 245 25.16 -21.25 -26.00
N ALA A 246 24.53 -20.14 -25.61
CA ALA A 246 25.10 -18.81 -25.67
C ALA A 246 26.18 -18.57 -24.60
N LYS A 247 25.92 -19.07 -23.39
CA LYS A 247 26.83 -18.91 -22.22
C LYS A 247 27.75 -20.11 -22.00
N GLN A 248 27.56 -21.21 -22.71
CA GLN A 248 28.29 -22.50 -22.51
C GLN A 248 28.20 -22.97 -21.06
N LYS A 249 27.03 -22.75 -20.42
CA LYS A 249 26.79 -23.04 -19.00
C LYS A 249 25.84 -24.20 -18.87
N GLU A 250 26.19 -25.23 -18.12
CA GLU A 250 25.27 -26.29 -17.74
C GLU A 250 24.14 -25.73 -16.87
N LEU A 251 22.90 -25.97 -17.26
CA LEU A 251 21.71 -25.57 -16.52
C LEU A 251 21.09 -26.75 -15.76
N LEU A 252 21.26 -27.95 -16.28
CA LEU A 252 20.72 -29.17 -15.71
C LEU A 252 21.69 -30.31 -15.94
N ASN A 253 21.91 -31.10 -14.91
CA ASN A 253 22.67 -32.33 -15.00
C ASN A 253 21.96 -33.42 -14.17
N LEU A 254 21.39 -34.39 -14.86
CA LEU A 254 20.61 -35.46 -14.26
C LEU A 254 21.27 -36.81 -14.54
N PRO A 255 22.14 -37.27 -13.66
CA PRO A 255 22.62 -38.67 -13.71
C PRO A 255 21.47 -39.57 -13.26
N TRP A 256 21.12 -40.51 -14.13
CA TRP A 256 20.02 -41.45 -13.89
C TRP A 256 20.46 -42.89 -13.95
N ALA A 257 19.71 -43.74 -13.27
CA ALA A 257 19.86 -45.19 -13.31
C ALA A 257 18.48 -45.82 -13.57
N LEU A 258 18.51 -46.89 -14.37
CA LEU A 258 17.34 -47.62 -14.80
C LEU A 258 17.48 -49.08 -14.43
N SER A 259 16.50 -49.64 -13.78
CA SER A 259 16.38 -51.09 -13.55
C SER A 259 15.09 -51.63 -14.17
N ALA A 260 14.86 -52.92 -14.08
CA ALA A 260 13.67 -53.58 -14.67
C ALA A 260 12.34 -52.95 -14.26
N SER A 261 12.25 -52.35 -13.05
CA SER A 261 11.03 -51.78 -12.53
C SER A 261 11.18 -50.34 -11.99
N MET A 262 12.37 -49.78 -11.95
CA MET A 262 12.64 -48.50 -11.27
C MET A 262 13.56 -47.61 -12.10
N PHE A 263 13.14 -46.38 -12.33
CA PHE A 263 13.97 -45.31 -12.84
C PHE A 263 14.30 -44.34 -11.70
N THR A 264 15.55 -43.98 -11.54
CA THR A 264 16.04 -43.15 -10.44
C THR A 264 16.96 -42.02 -10.89
N VAL A 265 16.78 -40.84 -10.35
CA VAL A 265 17.74 -39.75 -10.35
C VAL A 265 18.06 -39.40 -8.91
N SER A 266 19.27 -39.74 -8.44
CA SER A 266 19.63 -39.61 -7.02
C SER A 266 20.41 -38.32 -6.72
N GLN A 267 21.15 -37.80 -7.69
CA GLN A 267 22.13 -36.70 -7.51
C GLN A 267 22.05 -35.68 -8.65
N GLY A 268 20.84 -35.41 -9.15
CA GLY A 268 20.60 -34.37 -10.15
C GLY A 268 20.95 -33.00 -9.60
N GLN A 269 21.51 -32.16 -10.48
CA GLN A 269 21.86 -30.77 -10.17
C GLN A 269 21.21 -29.87 -11.22
N TRP A 270 20.81 -28.69 -10.80
CA TRP A 270 20.26 -27.67 -11.70
C TRP A 270 20.68 -26.29 -11.27
N GLN A 271 20.82 -25.37 -12.19
CA GLN A 271 21.09 -23.98 -11.94
C GLN A 271 20.37 -23.10 -12.97
N TRP A 272 19.86 -21.98 -12.49
CA TRP A 272 19.15 -21.01 -13.32
C TRP A 272 19.50 -19.60 -12.87
N GLU A 273 19.55 -18.68 -13.81
CA GLU A 273 19.76 -17.26 -13.52
C GLU A 273 18.59 -16.48 -14.10
N ASP A 274 17.82 -15.83 -13.25
CA ASP A 274 16.73 -14.94 -13.62
C ASP A 274 16.96 -13.56 -13.02
N ALA A 275 16.83 -12.51 -13.85
CA ALA A 275 17.08 -11.12 -13.45
C ALA A 275 18.40 -10.88 -12.67
N GLY A 276 19.45 -11.66 -12.96
CA GLY A 276 20.76 -11.57 -12.31
C GLY A 276 20.82 -12.23 -10.92
N ILE A 277 19.79 -12.97 -10.52
CA ILE A 277 19.77 -13.75 -9.28
C ILE A 277 20.02 -15.21 -9.60
N PRO A 278 21.14 -15.80 -9.17
CA PRO A 278 21.41 -17.21 -9.38
C PRO A 278 20.52 -18.06 -8.46
N VAL A 279 19.86 -19.05 -9.03
CA VAL A 279 19.15 -20.11 -8.33
C VAL A 279 19.73 -21.43 -8.74
N GLU A 280 20.11 -22.25 -7.78
CA GLU A 280 20.72 -23.54 -8.01
C GLU A 280 20.17 -24.56 -7.03
N GLY A 281 20.38 -25.85 -7.29
CA GLY A 281 19.94 -26.86 -6.35
C GLY A 281 20.13 -28.28 -6.82
N GLY A 282 19.61 -29.18 -6.01
CA GLY A 282 19.59 -30.59 -6.29
C GLY A 282 18.19 -31.08 -6.63
N VAL A 283 18.13 -32.14 -7.42
CA VAL A 283 16.90 -32.86 -7.71
C VAL A 283 17.15 -34.34 -7.56
N SER A 284 16.23 -35.01 -6.89
CA SER A 284 16.20 -36.48 -6.84
C SER A 284 14.79 -36.96 -7.03
N PHE A 285 14.60 -37.98 -7.82
CA PHE A 285 13.26 -38.59 -8.00
C PHE A 285 13.37 -40.06 -8.38
N GLN A 286 12.29 -40.78 -8.12
CA GLN A 286 12.15 -42.19 -8.44
C GLN A 286 10.81 -42.39 -9.16
N ILE A 287 10.80 -43.28 -10.14
CA ILE A 287 9.63 -43.77 -10.82
C ILE A 287 9.66 -45.29 -10.71
N GLU A 288 8.74 -45.84 -9.91
CA GLU A 288 8.58 -47.27 -9.83
C GLU A 288 7.58 -47.76 -10.89
N ASN A 289 7.76 -48.97 -11.37
CA ASN A 289 6.93 -49.56 -12.43
C ASN A 289 6.88 -48.74 -13.71
N TRP A 290 7.99 -48.10 -14.06
CA TRP A 290 8.10 -47.16 -15.20
C TRP A 290 7.71 -47.84 -16.55
N ASN A 291 7.80 -49.18 -16.61
CA ASN A 291 7.42 -50.03 -17.75
C ASN A 291 5.92 -50.36 -17.79
N GLN A 292 5.14 -49.89 -16.83
CA GLN A 292 3.70 -50.06 -16.76
C GLN A 292 2.96 -48.84 -17.36
N PRO A 293 1.64 -48.96 -17.64
CA PRO A 293 0.85 -47.78 -17.95
C PRO A 293 0.97 -46.68 -16.86
N LEU A 294 0.91 -45.41 -17.26
CA LEU A 294 1.16 -44.24 -16.38
C LEU A 294 0.40 -44.30 -15.05
N GLY A 295 -0.86 -44.76 -15.04
CA GLY A 295 -1.67 -44.91 -13.84
C GLY A 295 -1.14 -45.92 -12.81
N ASN A 296 -0.28 -46.88 -13.23
CA ASN A 296 0.35 -47.86 -12.36
C ASN A 296 1.77 -47.45 -11.90
N MET A 297 2.32 -46.41 -12.49
CA MET A 297 3.62 -45.86 -12.09
C MET A 297 3.50 -45.17 -10.74
N VAL A 298 4.52 -45.32 -9.88
CA VAL A 298 4.60 -44.61 -8.61
C VAL A 298 5.76 -43.60 -8.68
N PHE A 299 5.43 -42.35 -8.46
CA PHE A 299 6.38 -41.24 -8.50
C PHE A 299 6.69 -40.76 -7.09
N SER A 300 7.94 -40.51 -6.79
CA SER A 300 8.38 -39.80 -5.59
C SER A 300 9.58 -38.92 -5.90
N GLY A 301 9.78 -37.84 -5.16
CA GLY A 301 10.91 -36.99 -5.45
C GLY A 301 11.11 -35.81 -4.50
N ARG A 302 12.25 -35.17 -4.67
CA ARG A 302 12.65 -33.99 -3.92
C ARG A 302 13.40 -33.03 -4.83
N LEU A 303 12.98 -31.78 -4.85
CA LEU A 303 13.65 -30.68 -5.51
C LEU A 303 14.11 -29.67 -4.46
N ASN A 304 15.39 -29.38 -4.43
CA ASN A 304 15.97 -28.37 -3.58
C ASN A 304 16.32 -27.14 -4.41
N MET A 305 15.96 -25.93 -3.92
CA MET A 305 16.24 -24.65 -4.55
C MET A 305 17.00 -23.77 -3.58
N LEU A 306 18.21 -23.39 -3.96
CA LEU A 306 19.11 -22.52 -3.22
C LEU A 306 19.32 -21.24 -4.02
N THR A 307 19.29 -20.11 -3.36
CA THR A 307 19.69 -18.84 -3.96
C THR A 307 20.55 -18.06 -2.99
N GLN A 308 21.59 -17.42 -3.51
CA GLN A 308 22.47 -16.55 -2.76
C GLN A 308 22.80 -15.31 -3.60
N ALA A 309 22.21 -14.20 -3.22
CA ALA A 309 22.46 -12.89 -3.79
C ALA A 309 23.11 -11.96 -2.76
N LYS A 310 23.59 -10.77 -3.19
CA LYS A 310 24.26 -9.80 -2.29
C LYS A 310 23.43 -9.45 -1.06
N LYS A 311 22.09 -9.40 -1.19
CA LYS A 311 21.18 -8.97 -0.12
C LYS A 311 20.25 -10.07 0.38
N GLY A 312 20.31 -11.28 -0.18
CA GLY A 312 19.36 -12.32 0.20
C GLY A 312 19.88 -13.74 -0.03
N LYS A 313 19.30 -14.66 0.71
CA LYS A 313 19.51 -16.09 0.54
C LYS A 313 18.20 -16.84 0.74
N GLY A 314 18.00 -17.90 -0.01
CA GLY A 314 16.81 -18.75 0.08
C GLY A 314 17.18 -20.22 0.01
N ASN A 315 16.44 -21.02 0.75
CA ASN A 315 16.47 -22.46 0.64
C ASN A 315 15.03 -22.96 0.67
N ILE A 316 14.57 -23.52 -0.44
CA ILE A 316 13.21 -24.04 -0.59
C ILE A 316 13.31 -25.49 -1.06
N VAL A 317 12.55 -26.36 -0.45
CA VAL A 317 12.52 -27.80 -0.76
C VAL A 317 11.09 -28.20 -1.10
N LEU A 318 10.91 -28.68 -2.30
CA LEU A 318 9.70 -29.38 -2.75
C LEU A 318 9.89 -30.88 -2.53
N THR A 319 8.96 -31.51 -1.83
CA THR A 319 8.95 -32.97 -1.60
C THR A 319 7.67 -33.54 -2.16
N LEU A 320 7.81 -34.52 -2.99
CA LEU A 320 6.72 -35.35 -3.55
C LEU A 320 6.81 -36.72 -2.89
N PRO A 321 5.90 -37.11 -2.00
CA PRO A 321 5.83 -38.48 -1.49
C PRO A 321 5.39 -39.42 -2.60
N GLU A 322 5.50 -40.74 -2.36
CA GLU A 322 5.02 -41.77 -3.29
C GLU A 322 3.57 -41.48 -3.74
N THR A 323 3.39 -41.41 -5.05
CA THR A 323 2.11 -41.02 -5.63
C THR A 323 1.94 -41.62 -7.03
N HIS A 324 0.70 -41.91 -7.41
CA HIS A 324 0.34 -42.30 -8.78
C HIS A 324 -0.01 -41.04 -9.59
N LEU A 325 0.45 -40.98 -10.84
CA LEU A 325 0.11 -39.91 -11.77
C LEU A 325 -0.95 -40.39 -12.75
N ASP A 326 -2.09 -39.73 -12.74
CA ASP A 326 -3.12 -39.83 -13.78
C ASP A 326 -3.22 -38.46 -14.45
N LEU A 327 -3.03 -38.41 -15.75
CA LEU A 327 -3.04 -37.15 -16.51
C LEU A 327 -4.41 -36.48 -16.55
N LEU A 328 -5.46 -37.28 -16.51
CA LEU A 328 -6.84 -36.81 -16.60
C LEU A 328 -7.48 -36.58 -15.23
N ASN A 329 -7.00 -37.30 -14.21
CA ASN A 329 -7.55 -37.24 -12.85
C ASN A 329 -6.41 -37.26 -11.80
N THR A 330 -5.56 -36.26 -11.86
CA THR A 330 -4.40 -36.11 -10.98
C THR A 330 -4.85 -36.00 -9.52
N ASP A 331 -4.20 -36.77 -8.62
CA ASP A 331 -4.41 -36.72 -7.18
C ASP A 331 -3.06 -36.85 -6.47
N VAL A 332 -2.30 -35.72 -6.36
CA VAL A 332 -0.91 -35.73 -5.92
C VAL A 332 -0.72 -34.84 -4.70
N ASN A 333 -0.26 -35.41 -3.60
CA ASN A 333 0.16 -34.65 -2.45
C ASN A 333 1.61 -34.18 -2.64
N PHE A 334 1.92 -32.95 -2.22
CA PHE A 334 3.26 -32.45 -2.17
C PHE A 334 3.47 -31.54 -0.97
N LYS A 335 4.71 -31.26 -0.62
CA LYS A 335 5.06 -30.36 0.46
C LYS A 335 6.17 -29.42 0.02
N LEU A 336 5.89 -28.10 0.12
CA LEU A 336 6.89 -27.05 -0.10
C LEU A 336 7.30 -26.49 1.25
N ASN A 337 8.58 -26.66 1.62
CA ASN A 337 9.17 -26.12 2.84
C ASN A 337 10.36 -25.24 2.51
N GLY A 338 10.55 -24.20 3.29
CA GLY A 338 11.76 -23.41 3.10
C GLY A 338 11.79 -22.15 3.90
N GLN A 339 12.90 -21.44 3.73
CA GLN A 339 13.13 -20.14 4.31
C GLN A 339 13.81 -19.24 3.29
N VAL A 340 13.32 -18.04 3.16
CA VAL A 340 13.91 -16.97 2.35
C VAL A 340 14.28 -15.82 3.26
N LYS A 341 15.53 -15.40 3.24
CA LYS A 341 16.01 -14.21 3.92
C LYS A 341 16.38 -13.16 2.89
N TYR A 342 15.84 -11.95 3.05
CA TYR A 342 16.20 -10.79 2.23
C TYR A 342 16.45 -9.59 3.15
N ASP A 343 17.66 -9.04 3.14
CA ASP A 343 18.16 -8.11 4.14
C ASP A 343 17.90 -8.66 5.58
N ASP A 344 17.15 -7.93 6.38
CA ASP A 344 16.76 -8.32 7.74
C ASP A 344 15.40 -9.02 7.81
N MET A 345 14.75 -9.25 6.67
CA MET A 345 13.46 -9.95 6.59
C MET A 345 13.64 -11.44 6.34
N VAL A 346 12.83 -12.23 7.01
CA VAL A 346 12.77 -13.69 6.88
C VAL A 346 11.35 -14.11 6.53
N LEU A 347 11.23 -14.97 5.52
CA LEU A 347 9.99 -15.65 5.15
C LEU A 347 10.16 -17.15 5.35
N ASP A 348 9.42 -17.74 6.27
CA ASP A 348 9.28 -19.18 6.46
C ASP A 348 8.11 -19.70 5.62
N ILE A 349 8.35 -20.77 4.90
CA ILE A 349 7.39 -21.42 4.00
C ILE A 349 7.14 -22.83 4.51
N ASN A 350 5.88 -23.19 4.77
CA ASN A 350 5.45 -24.55 5.07
C ASN A 350 4.09 -24.78 4.42
N LEU A 351 4.11 -25.39 3.24
CA LEU A 351 2.93 -25.53 2.38
C LEU A 351 2.73 -26.99 2.01
N PRO A 352 2.18 -27.83 2.89
CA PRO A 352 1.61 -29.09 2.47
C PRO A 352 0.40 -28.85 1.60
N ALA A 353 0.37 -29.41 0.40
CA ALA A 353 -0.67 -29.16 -0.58
C ALA A 353 -0.96 -30.43 -1.42
N LYS A 354 -2.08 -30.37 -2.13
CA LYS A 354 -2.55 -31.43 -3.01
C LYS A 354 -2.89 -30.85 -4.37
N ILE A 355 -2.35 -31.44 -5.42
CA ILE A 355 -2.75 -31.18 -6.80
C ILE A 355 -3.90 -32.13 -7.15
N SER A 356 -4.97 -31.62 -7.73
CA SER A 356 -6.11 -32.40 -8.18
C SER A 356 -6.67 -31.89 -9.51
N GLY A 357 -7.36 -32.74 -10.25
CA GLY A 357 -7.96 -32.42 -11.55
C GLY A 357 -7.09 -32.87 -12.73
N GLN A 358 -7.27 -32.24 -13.88
CA GLN A 358 -6.43 -32.52 -15.05
C GLN A 358 -5.05 -31.89 -14.88
N LEU A 359 -3.99 -32.59 -15.28
CA LEU A 359 -2.60 -32.09 -15.15
C LEU A 359 -2.36 -30.81 -15.97
N ILE A 360 -3.13 -30.61 -17.05
CA ILE A 360 -3.04 -29.40 -17.90
C ILE A 360 -3.68 -28.19 -17.20
N SER A 361 -4.71 -28.41 -16.36
CA SER A 361 -5.38 -27.33 -15.61
C SER A 361 -5.53 -27.75 -14.13
N PRO A 362 -4.44 -27.78 -13.38
CA PRO A 362 -4.41 -28.34 -12.03
C PRO A 362 -5.03 -27.40 -11.01
N LYS A 363 -5.70 -27.98 -10.02
CA LYS A 363 -6.13 -27.29 -8.81
C LYS A 363 -5.23 -27.66 -7.66
N VAL A 364 -4.52 -26.69 -7.09
CA VAL A 364 -3.71 -26.86 -5.89
C VAL A 364 -4.55 -26.53 -4.66
N SER A 365 -4.75 -27.49 -3.77
CA SER A 365 -5.47 -27.31 -2.50
C SER A 365 -4.48 -27.37 -1.34
N PHE A 366 -4.46 -26.31 -0.53
CA PHE A 366 -3.57 -26.23 0.63
C PHE A 366 -4.16 -27.00 1.82
N LEU A 367 -3.37 -27.93 2.34
CA LEU A 367 -3.78 -28.86 3.41
C LEU A 367 -3.60 -28.23 4.80
N SER A 368 -4.03 -28.96 5.82
CA SER A 368 -3.84 -28.54 7.22
C SER A 368 -2.35 -28.33 7.53
N GLY A 369 -2.05 -27.23 8.22
CA GLY A 369 -0.67 -26.83 8.52
C GLY A 369 -0.01 -25.93 7.46
N SER A 370 -0.70 -25.63 6.34
CA SER A 370 -0.17 -24.72 5.34
C SER A 370 -0.10 -23.29 5.89
N LEU A 371 1.12 -22.76 5.96
CA LEU A 371 1.44 -21.48 6.59
C LEU A 371 2.60 -20.78 5.88
N LEU A 372 2.42 -19.50 5.57
CA LEU A 372 3.51 -18.57 5.30
C LEU A 372 3.70 -17.68 6.53
N ARG A 373 4.94 -17.51 6.96
CA ARG A 373 5.28 -16.66 8.11
C ARG A 373 6.44 -15.76 7.75
N ALA A 374 6.26 -14.45 7.92
CA ALA A 374 7.32 -13.48 7.72
C ALA A 374 7.59 -12.70 9.01
N TYR A 375 8.86 -12.35 9.23
CA TYR A 375 9.29 -11.54 10.37
C TYR A 375 10.62 -10.87 10.06
N GLY A 376 10.97 -9.84 10.83
CA GLY A 376 12.23 -9.13 10.68
C GLY A 376 12.07 -7.63 10.61
N ARG A 377 13.13 -6.91 10.31
CA ARG A 377 13.16 -5.46 10.23
C ARG A 377 12.81 -4.98 8.81
N ALA A 378 11.66 -4.34 8.64
CA ALA A 378 11.20 -3.82 7.35
C ALA A 378 11.80 -2.44 7.02
N SER A 379 12.13 -1.64 8.06
CA SER A 379 12.83 -0.35 7.94
C SER A 379 13.58 -0.04 9.23
N SER A 380 14.25 1.10 9.30
CA SER A 380 14.96 1.55 10.52
C SER A 380 14.05 1.63 11.74
N THR A 381 12.77 1.94 11.55
CA THR A 381 11.79 2.16 12.64
C THR A 381 10.75 1.06 12.78
N VAL A 382 10.57 0.21 11.74
CA VAL A 382 9.51 -0.80 11.69
C VAL A 382 10.06 -2.21 11.82
N LEU A 383 9.69 -2.89 12.90
CA LEU A 383 9.95 -4.31 13.14
C LEU A 383 8.67 -5.11 12.93
N LEU A 384 8.66 -5.98 11.94
CA LEU A 384 7.63 -6.99 11.79
C LEU A 384 7.91 -8.13 12.77
N LYS A 385 7.19 -8.17 13.89
CA LYS A 385 7.29 -9.27 14.87
C LYS A 385 6.83 -10.57 14.24
N GLU A 386 5.73 -10.50 13.49
CA GLU A 386 5.17 -11.65 12.82
C GLU A 386 4.09 -11.25 11.81
N ILE A 387 4.18 -11.80 10.60
CA ILE A 387 3.09 -11.87 9.63
C ILE A 387 2.78 -13.35 9.43
N ARG A 388 1.55 -13.77 9.67
CA ARG A 388 1.06 -15.13 9.41
C ARG A 388 0.00 -15.11 8.33
N LEU A 389 0.15 -15.96 7.34
CA LEU A 389 -0.83 -16.22 6.29
C LEU A 389 -1.18 -17.72 6.31
N PRO A 390 -2.15 -18.14 7.14
CA PRO A 390 -2.65 -19.52 7.11
C PRO A 390 -3.40 -19.76 5.80
N LEU A 391 -2.97 -20.76 5.03
CA LEU A 391 -3.56 -21.09 3.74
C LEU A 391 -4.38 -22.39 3.78
N ALA A 392 -4.43 -23.08 4.92
CA ALA A 392 -5.21 -24.31 5.07
C ALA A 392 -6.68 -24.10 4.68
N GLY A 393 -7.18 -24.95 3.76
CA GLY A 393 -8.55 -24.85 3.23
C GLY A 393 -8.73 -23.85 2.08
N THR A 394 -7.63 -23.26 1.57
CA THR A 394 -7.65 -22.50 0.32
C THR A 394 -7.23 -23.38 -0.86
N SER A 395 -7.63 -23.00 -2.04
CA SER A 395 -7.19 -23.63 -3.29
C SER A 395 -6.81 -22.59 -4.33
N LEU A 396 -5.84 -22.92 -5.16
CA LEU A 396 -5.34 -22.12 -6.27
C LEU A 396 -5.61 -22.89 -7.57
N SER A 397 -6.14 -22.23 -8.58
CA SER A 397 -6.34 -22.73 -9.94
C SER A 397 -6.02 -21.62 -10.93
N GLU A 398 -6.11 -21.90 -12.23
CA GLU A 398 -5.97 -20.87 -13.29
C GLU A 398 -7.01 -19.74 -13.12
N GLU A 399 -8.19 -20.04 -12.61
CA GLU A 399 -9.24 -19.07 -12.36
C GLU A 399 -8.97 -18.17 -11.14
N GLY A 400 -7.97 -18.53 -10.30
CA GLY A 400 -7.59 -17.77 -9.10
C GLY A 400 -7.72 -18.55 -7.80
N ILE A 401 -7.62 -17.81 -6.69
CA ILE A 401 -7.64 -18.33 -5.32
C ILE A 401 -9.09 -18.46 -4.84
N SER A 402 -9.41 -19.60 -4.24
CA SER A 402 -10.72 -19.87 -3.61
C SER A 402 -10.52 -20.43 -2.21
N GLY A 403 -11.44 -20.10 -1.27
CA GLY A 403 -11.39 -20.58 0.11
C GLY A 403 -11.21 -19.47 1.13
N ARG A 404 -10.77 -19.81 2.34
CA ARG A 404 -10.59 -18.87 3.46
C ARG A 404 -9.19 -18.26 3.42
N LEU A 405 -9.11 -16.96 3.15
CA LEU A 405 -7.87 -16.18 3.22
C LEU A 405 -7.80 -15.41 4.54
N GLN A 406 -6.76 -15.69 5.31
CA GLN A 406 -6.50 -15.07 6.60
C GLN A 406 -5.12 -14.40 6.62
N ALA A 407 -5.01 -13.31 7.36
CA ALA A 407 -3.72 -12.70 7.69
C ALA A 407 -3.72 -12.22 9.14
N ILE A 408 -2.61 -12.44 9.83
CA ILE A 408 -2.33 -11.92 11.16
C ILE A 408 -1.05 -11.12 11.06
N LEU A 409 -1.11 -9.86 11.45
CA LEU A 409 0.00 -8.93 11.34
C LEU A 409 0.32 -8.36 12.72
N LYS A 410 1.53 -8.64 13.23
CA LYS A 410 2.08 -8.05 14.46
C LYS A 410 3.28 -7.20 14.12
N VAL A 411 3.13 -5.91 14.28
CA VAL A 411 4.13 -4.91 13.91
C VAL A 411 4.48 -4.07 15.12
N GLN A 412 5.75 -3.82 15.32
CA GLN A 412 6.25 -2.82 16.25
C GLN A 412 6.85 -1.67 15.46
N GLU A 413 6.36 -0.49 15.70
CA GLU A 413 6.95 0.75 15.25
C GLU A 413 7.60 1.46 16.44
N GLN A 414 8.82 1.96 16.25
CA GLN A 414 9.66 2.47 17.35
C GLN A 414 9.00 3.62 18.14
N TYR A 415 8.28 4.51 17.45
CA TYR A 415 7.65 5.69 18.05
C TYR A 415 6.18 5.45 18.42
N TRP A 416 5.46 4.71 17.58
CA TRP A 416 4.01 4.53 17.71
C TRP A 416 3.61 3.30 18.55
N GLY A 417 4.49 2.30 18.65
CA GLY A 417 4.25 1.13 19.49
C GLY A 417 3.86 -0.15 18.75
N ASP A 418 3.07 -1.00 19.42
CA ASP A 418 2.75 -2.35 18.96
C ASP A 418 1.34 -2.43 18.35
N PHE A 419 1.27 -2.92 17.10
CA PHE A 419 0.04 -3.14 16.36
C PHE A 419 -0.23 -4.63 16.19
N ASP A 420 -1.47 -5.06 16.44
CA ASP A 420 -1.97 -6.41 16.20
C ASP A 420 -3.21 -6.30 15.30
N ILE A 421 -3.10 -6.76 14.06
CA ILE A 421 -4.14 -6.63 13.04
C ILE A 421 -4.45 -8.02 12.48
N HIS A 422 -5.73 -8.33 12.42
CA HIS A 422 -6.27 -9.57 11.87
C HIS A 422 -7.13 -9.27 10.65
N LEU A 423 -7.02 -10.15 9.66
CA LEU A 423 -7.88 -10.16 8.49
C LEU A 423 -8.37 -11.59 8.28
N ASP A 424 -9.67 -11.77 8.07
CA ASP A 424 -10.30 -13.05 7.82
C ASP A 424 -11.37 -12.90 6.74
N GLY A 425 -11.23 -13.64 5.65
CA GLY A 425 -12.11 -13.49 4.52
C GLY A 425 -12.30 -14.77 3.72
N LYS A 426 -13.22 -14.71 2.76
CA LYS A 426 -13.52 -15.78 1.83
C LYS A 426 -13.34 -15.30 0.40
N ALA A 427 -12.47 -15.98 -0.34
CA ALA A 427 -12.22 -15.76 -1.76
C ALA A 427 -12.98 -16.77 -2.61
N ASN A 428 -13.36 -16.36 -3.81
CA ASN A 428 -13.95 -17.22 -4.83
C ASN A 428 -13.39 -16.81 -6.20
N LYS A 429 -12.55 -17.66 -6.78
CA LYS A 429 -11.85 -17.46 -8.05
C LYS A 429 -11.17 -16.09 -8.11
N PHE A 430 -10.55 -15.70 -6.98
CA PHE A 430 -10.01 -14.36 -6.79
C PHE A 430 -8.62 -14.24 -7.41
N THR A 431 -8.48 -13.25 -8.27
CA THR A 431 -7.21 -12.69 -8.75
C THR A 431 -7.21 -11.18 -8.50
N LEU A 432 -6.14 -10.49 -8.83
CA LEU A 432 -6.09 -9.02 -8.68
C LEU A 432 -7.06 -8.29 -9.61
N ASP A 433 -7.51 -8.91 -10.70
CA ASP A 433 -8.33 -8.28 -11.73
C ASP A 433 -9.73 -8.90 -11.86
N ASN A 434 -9.91 -10.13 -11.37
CA ASN A 434 -11.16 -10.87 -11.48
C ASN A 434 -11.50 -11.60 -10.18
N GLY A 435 -12.77 -12.04 -10.06
CA GLY A 435 -13.24 -12.83 -8.94
C GLY A 435 -13.65 -12.00 -7.73
N LYS A 436 -13.88 -12.68 -6.62
CA LYS A 436 -14.49 -12.04 -5.44
C LYS A 436 -13.73 -12.43 -4.17
N TRP A 437 -13.46 -11.44 -3.34
CA TRP A 437 -12.93 -11.64 -2.01
C TRP A 437 -13.68 -10.75 -1.02
N PHE A 438 -14.28 -11.38 0.01
CA PHE A 438 -14.97 -10.72 1.11
C PHE A 438 -14.17 -10.95 2.39
N TRP A 439 -13.93 -9.90 3.17
CA TRP A 439 -13.15 -10.01 4.40
C TRP A 439 -13.70 -9.16 5.53
N ASN A 440 -13.44 -9.62 6.75
CA ASN A 440 -13.53 -8.85 7.98
C ASN A 440 -12.12 -8.55 8.46
N TYR A 441 -11.94 -7.43 9.11
CA TYR A 441 -10.70 -7.07 9.75
C TYR A 441 -10.96 -6.46 11.12
N TRP A 442 -10.02 -6.68 12.03
CA TRP A 442 -10.01 -6.09 13.37
C TRP A 442 -8.57 -5.99 13.85
N GLY A 443 -8.33 -5.06 14.77
CA GLY A 443 -7.01 -4.89 15.33
C GLY A 443 -7.02 -3.93 16.51
N ASN A 444 -5.89 -3.89 17.19
CA ASN A 444 -5.64 -2.98 18.28
C ASN A 444 -4.15 -2.61 18.34
N ALA A 445 -3.86 -1.50 19.02
CA ALA A 445 -2.52 -1.07 19.31
C ALA A 445 -2.45 -0.29 20.61
N LYS A 446 -1.28 -0.31 21.26
CA LYS A 446 -0.90 0.64 22.30
C LYS A 446 0.06 1.65 21.70
N LEU A 447 -0.28 2.93 21.82
CA LEU A 447 0.51 4.04 21.28
C LEU A 447 1.07 4.89 22.42
N PRO A 448 2.27 4.58 22.94
CA PRO A 448 2.85 5.29 24.08
C PRO A 448 3.02 6.78 23.86
N ALA A 449 3.38 7.19 22.62
CA ALA A 449 3.55 8.60 22.26
C ALA A 449 2.28 9.45 22.43
N LEU A 450 1.09 8.84 22.38
CA LEU A 450 -0.21 9.50 22.51
C LEU A 450 -0.90 9.15 23.83
N ASP A 451 -0.29 8.34 24.68
CA ASP A 451 -0.92 7.73 25.87
C ASP A 451 -2.30 7.13 25.52
N ALA A 452 -2.35 6.37 24.43
CA ALA A 452 -3.61 5.94 23.81
C ALA A 452 -3.63 4.45 23.47
N ARG A 453 -4.84 3.89 23.46
CA ARG A 453 -5.15 2.60 22.87
C ARG A 453 -5.98 2.82 21.61
N TRP A 454 -5.51 2.24 20.53
CA TRP A 454 -6.20 2.27 19.25
C TRP A 454 -6.91 0.94 18.99
N ASP A 455 -8.07 1.01 18.34
CA ASP A 455 -8.77 -0.13 17.82
C ASP A 455 -9.30 0.12 16.41
N VAL A 456 -9.47 -0.95 15.65
CA VAL A 456 -10.07 -0.93 14.33
C VAL A 456 -10.89 -2.19 14.09
N LYS A 457 -12.03 -2.05 13.43
CA LYS A 457 -12.83 -3.17 12.93
C LYS A 457 -13.66 -2.75 11.72
N GLY A 458 -13.94 -3.71 10.88
CA GLY A 458 -14.77 -3.48 9.72
C GLY A 458 -14.82 -4.68 8.79
N ASN A 459 -15.40 -4.45 7.63
CA ASN A 459 -15.44 -5.43 6.56
C ASN A 459 -15.31 -4.76 5.19
N GLY A 460 -14.90 -5.53 4.22
CA GLY A 460 -14.72 -5.09 2.86
C GLY A 460 -14.94 -6.19 1.85
N SER A 461 -14.91 -5.80 0.59
CA SER A 461 -14.97 -6.70 -0.54
C SER A 461 -14.10 -6.21 -1.69
N TRP A 462 -13.55 -7.15 -2.42
CA TRP A 462 -12.90 -6.92 -3.69
C TRP A 462 -13.62 -7.76 -4.73
N GLN A 463 -14.24 -7.10 -5.70
CA GLN A 463 -14.99 -7.75 -6.77
C GLN A 463 -14.47 -7.23 -8.09
N ASP A 464 -13.77 -8.07 -8.82
CA ASP A 464 -13.10 -7.74 -10.07
C ASP A 464 -12.15 -6.53 -9.88
N THR A 465 -12.43 -5.41 -10.49
CA THR A 465 -11.66 -4.16 -10.36
C THR A 465 -12.16 -3.22 -9.26
N LEU A 466 -13.27 -3.55 -8.57
CA LEU A 466 -13.87 -2.74 -7.53
C LEU A 466 -13.48 -3.21 -6.13
N ILE A 467 -12.80 -2.37 -5.38
CA ILE A 467 -12.52 -2.56 -3.94
C ILE A 467 -13.50 -1.70 -3.14
N THR A 468 -14.24 -2.33 -2.24
CA THR A 468 -15.20 -1.64 -1.36
C THR A 468 -14.87 -1.93 0.11
N LEU A 469 -14.67 -0.87 0.88
CA LEU A 469 -14.67 -0.95 2.33
C LEU A 469 -16.09 -0.64 2.80
N ASN A 470 -16.86 -1.68 3.13
CA ASN A 470 -18.28 -1.52 3.45
C ASN A 470 -18.49 -0.85 4.79
N ASN A 471 -17.73 -1.29 5.79
CA ASN A 471 -17.74 -0.72 7.13
C ASN A 471 -16.32 -0.52 7.64
N LEU A 472 -16.10 0.57 8.32
CA LEU A 472 -14.92 0.88 9.10
C LEU A 472 -15.35 1.58 10.39
N THR A 473 -14.90 1.07 11.50
CA THR A 473 -14.94 1.78 12.78
C THR A 473 -13.53 1.71 13.36
N THR A 474 -12.93 2.86 13.60
CA THR A 474 -11.60 2.96 14.21
C THR A 474 -11.53 4.15 15.14
N GLY A 475 -10.65 4.11 16.10
CA GLY A 475 -10.44 5.23 17.00
C GLY A 475 -9.57 4.90 18.18
N PHE A 476 -9.66 5.77 19.17
CA PHE A 476 -8.84 5.70 20.37
C PHE A 476 -9.73 5.81 21.60
N ASP A 477 -9.29 5.29 22.75
CA ASP A 477 -9.89 5.54 24.05
C ASP A 477 -9.69 7.00 24.46
N GLN A 478 -8.48 7.50 24.27
CA GLN A 478 -8.09 8.91 24.42
C GLN A 478 -6.86 9.18 23.56
N ILE A 479 -6.62 10.44 23.29
CA ILE A 479 -5.36 10.90 22.69
C ILE A 479 -4.83 12.03 23.55
N LYS A 480 -3.54 11.99 23.91
CA LYS A 480 -2.82 13.09 24.54
C LYS A 480 -1.58 13.42 23.74
N TYR A 481 -1.47 14.67 23.32
CA TYR A 481 -0.29 15.16 22.59
C TYR A 481 0.02 16.60 23.01
N GLY A 482 1.02 16.76 23.85
CA GLY A 482 1.34 18.05 24.46
C GLY A 482 0.17 18.56 25.31
N LEU A 483 -0.31 19.77 25.04
CA LEU A 483 -1.46 20.38 25.71
C LEU A 483 -2.81 19.95 25.13
N LEU A 484 -2.82 19.21 24.02
CA LEU A 484 -4.04 18.74 23.38
C LEU A 484 -4.40 17.36 23.87
N SER A 485 -5.64 17.18 24.32
CA SER A 485 -6.21 15.86 24.58
C SER A 485 -7.59 15.71 23.93
N MET A 486 -7.88 14.52 23.41
CA MET A 486 -9.18 14.16 22.87
C MET A 486 -9.72 12.93 23.58
N SER A 487 -11.00 12.98 23.94
CA SER A 487 -11.70 11.90 24.61
C SER A 487 -12.48 11.08 23.62
N ALA A 488 -12.19 9.77 23.57
CA ALA A 488 -12.85 8.79 22.72
C ALA A 488 -13.05 9.24 21.26
N PRO A 489 -12.00 9.68 20.55
CA PRO A 489 -12.14 10.00 19.13
C PRO A 489 -12.43 8.71 18.34
N ARG A 490 -13.52 8.72 17.56
CA ARG A 490 -13.99 7.59 16.76
C ARG A 490 -14.29 8.02 15.32
N LEU A 491 -13.74 7.26 14.37
CA LEU A 491 -13.99 7.43 12.95
C LEU A 491 -14.79 6.22 12.44
N LYS A 492 -15.86 6.51 11.71
CA LYS A 492 -16.67 5.48 11.04
C LYS A 492 -17.01 5.89 9.61
N LEU A 493 -17.24 4.95 8.74
CA LEU A 493 -17.84 5.22 7.44
C LEU A 493 -19.34 5.50 7.59
N THR A 494 -19.83 6.53 6.92
CA THR A 494 -21.24 6.83 6.75
C THR A 494 -21.76 6.35 5.41
N LYS A 495 -20.87 6.23 4.41
CA LYS A 495 -21.08 5.56 3.13
C LYS A 495 -19.88 4.67 2.86
N PRO A 496 -20.07 3.51 2.22
CA PRO A 496 -18.95 2.64 1.83
C PRO A 496 -17.87 3.41 1.06
N LEU A 497 -16.62 3.10 1.34
CA LEU A 497 -15.50 3.64 0.59
C LEU A 497 -15.21 2.70 -0.58
N GLN A 498 -15.39 3.20 -1.79
CA GLN A 498 -15.30 2.44 -3.03
C GLN A 498 -14.13 2.94 -3.87
N TRP A 499 -13.29 2.02 -4.33
CA TRP A 499 -12.21 2.30 -5.24
C TRP A 499 -12.35 1.42 -6.50
N GLN A 500 -12.68 2.05 -7.63
CA GLN A 500 -12.68 1.43 -8.95
C GLN A 500 -11.29 1.57 -9.57
N ARG A 501 -10.61 0.44 -9.81
CA ARG A 501 -9.23 0.36 -10.30
C ARG A 501 -9.13 0.41 -11.83
N ASP A 502 -10.23 0.23 -12.55
CA ASP A 502 -10.25 0.31 -14.02
C ASP A 502 -9.74 1.68 -14.46
N ARG A 503 -8.68 1.70 -15.29
CA ARG A 503 -8.03 2.93 -15.76
C ARG A 503 -8.98 3.87 -16.52
N THR A 504 -9.98 3.31 -17.20
CA THR A 504 -10.96 4.09 -18.00
C THR A 504 -12.07 4.68 -17.14
N LYS A 505 -12.35 4.10 -15.96
CA LYS A 505 -13.44 4.47 -15.04
C LYS A 505 -12.94 4.68 -13.62
N ALA A 506 -11.65 5.01 -13.46
CA ALA A 506 -11.03 5.16 -12.15
C ALA A 506 -11.80 6.14 -11.27
N SER A 507 -12.23 5.70 -10.11
CA SER A 507 -12.94 6.51 -9.14
C SER A 507 -12.69 6.04 -7.71
N PHE A 508 -12.66 6.98 -6.79
CA PHE A 508 -12.50 6.73 -5.36
C PHE A 508 -13.52 7.60 -4.60
N ASN A 509 -14.51 6.97 -4.00
CA ASN A 509 -15.64 7.66 -3.39
C ASN A 509 -16.01 7.05 -2.04
N GLY A 510 -16.50 7.87 -1.13
CA GLY A 510 -17.02 7.43 0.16
C GLY A 510 -17.39 8.58 1.06
N ALA A 511 -17.86 8.27 2.25
CA ALA A 511 -18.09 9.28 3.27
C ALA A 511 -17.74 8.73 4.67
N LEU A 512 -17.20 9.60 5.49
CA LEU A 512 -16.78 9.27 6.85
C LEU A 512 -17.28 10.30 7.86
N GLN A 513 -17.37 9.85 9.11
CA GLN A 513 -17.66 10.69 10.25
C GLN A 513 -16.65 10.44 11.35
N LEU A 514 -15.99 11.49 11.80
CA LEU A 514 -15.17 11.48 13.01
C LEU A 514 -15.96 12.13 14.15
N THR A 515 -16.00 11.50 15.30
CA THR A 515 -16.63 12.03 16.51
C THR A 515 -15.66 11.99 17.68
N SER A 516 -15.73 12.97 18.57
CA SER A 516 -15.03 12.95 19.85
C SER A 516 -15.95 13.57 20.92
N ASN A 517 -15.94 13.01 22.11
CA ASN A 517 -16.76 13.53 23.19
C ASN A 517 -16.28 14.90 23.69
N ARG A 518 -14.98 15.13 23.68
CA ARG A 518 -14.36 16.37 24.14
C ARG A 518 -12.97 16.53 23.54
N MET A 519 -12.62 17.72 23.13
CA MET A 519 -11.25 18.12 22.80
C MET A 519 -10.83 19.18 23.79
N GLN A 520 -9.76 18.96 24.53
CA GLN A 520 -9.26 19.79 25.60
C GLN A 520 -7.91 20.40 25.22
N PHE A 521 -7.73 21.66 25.53
CA PHE A 521 -6.52 22.44 25.32
C PHE A 521 -5.98 22.92 26.68
N GLY A 522 -4.91 22.31 27.16
CA GLY A 522 -4.43 22.53 28.52
C GLY A 522 -5.35 21.98 29.58
N ALA A 523 -5.41 22.65 30.75
CA ALA A 523 -6.15 22.13 31.90
C ALA A 523 -7.67 22.43 31.83
N GLU A 524 -8.07 23.61 31.35
CA GLU A 524 -9.43 24.09 31.50
C GLU A 524 -10.19 24.35 30.18
N SER A 525 -9.46 24.69 29.11
CA SER A 525 -10.08 25.02 27.81
C SER A 525 -10.51 23.78 27.05
N TYR A 526 -11.74 23.75 26.53
CA TYR A 526 -12.24 22.60 25.78
C TYR A 526 -13.33 22.93 24.74
N LEU A 527 -13.45 22.07 23.75
CA LEU A 527 -14.61 22.01 22.84
C LEU A 527 -15.41 20.74 23.13
N PRO A 528 -16.71 20.86 23.42
CA PRO A 528 -17.56 19.71 23.67
C PRO A 528 -17.99 19.04 22.37
N LYS A 529 -18.15 17.73 22.37
CA LYS A 529 -18.78 16.89 21.35
C LYS A 529 -18.48 17.33 19.90
N ILE A 530 -17.27 17.02 19.44
CA ILE A 530 -16.84 17.32 18.08
C ILE A 530 -17.39 16.27 17.12
N THR A 531 -17.91 16.72 16.00
CA THR A 531 -18.34 15.88 14.89
C THR A 531 -17.77 16.46 13.59
N VAL A 532 -17.08 15.63 12.82
CA VAL A 532 -16.60 15.95 11.48
C VAL A 532 -17.23 14.97 10.50
N ASN A 533 -18.00 15.48 9.55
CA ASN A 533 -18.52 14.70 8.43
C ASN A 533 -17.69 15.03 7.20
N ALA A 534 -17.32 14.05 6.40
CA ALA A 534 -16.55 14.28 5.20
C ALA A 534 -16.92 13.33 4.08
N ASP A 535 -17.19 13.89 2.90
CA ASP A 535 -17.31 13.16 1.64
C ASP A 535 -15.94 13.12 0.94
N ILE A 536 -15.58 11.96 0.43
CA ILE A 536 -14.35 11.70 -0.30
C ILE A 536 -14.68 11.48 -1.76
N LYS A 537 -13.95 12.14 -2.66
CA LYS A 537 -14.04 11.95 -4.11
C LYS A 537 -12.66 12.04 -4.75
N GLY A 538 -12.33 11.11 -5.64
CA GLY A 538 -11.06 11.11 -6.33
C GLY A 538 -10.97 10.05 -7.40
N LYS A 539 -9.76 9.82 -7.89
CA LYS A 539 -9.45 8.75 -8.84
C LYS A 539 -8.94 7.50 -8.13
N SER A 540 -8.21 7.70 -7.02
CA SER A 540 -7.57 6.60 -6.28
C SER A 540 -7.35 7.01 -4.82
N PRO A 541 -6.98 6.07 -3.93
CA PRO A 541 -6.52 6.39 -2.58
C PRO A 541 -5.28 7.30 -2.53
N ALA A 542 -4.49 7.35 -3.61
CA ALA A 542 -3.33 8.23 -3.73
C ALA A 542 -3.70 9.64 -4.26
N GLU A 543 -4.88 9.83 -4.86
CA GLU A 543 -5.34 11.13 -5.38
C GLU A 543 -6.83 11.31 -5.11
N PHE A 544 -7.15 12.09 -4.09
CA PHE A 544 -8.54 12.40 -3.74
C PHE A 544 -8.74 13.78 -3.12
N GLN A 545 -9.96 14.22 -3.10
CA GLN A 545 -10.43 15.42 -2.42
C GLN A 545 -11.38 15.02 -1.29
N LEU A 546 -11.35 15.80 -0.24
CA LEU A 546 -12.22 15.70 0.93
C LEU A 546 -13.00 16.98 1.06
N LYS A 547 -14.32 16.88 1.18
CA LYS A 547 -15.19 17.99 1.50
C LYS A 547 -16.07 17.62 2.67
N GLY A 548 -16.05 18.46 3.70
CA GLY A 548 -16.78 18.15 4.91
C GLY A 548 -17.12 19.37 5.76
N ASP A 549 -17.71 19.07 6.88
CA ASP A 549 -18.03 20.05 7.92
C ASP A 549 -17.59 19.53 9.29
N LEU A 550 -17.12 20.46 10.11
CA LEU A 550 -16.86 20.23 11.53
C LEU A 550 -17.87 21.02 12.34
N SER A 551 -18.49 20.37 13.29
CA SER A 551 -19.40 21.00 14.24
C SER A 551 -19.11 20.53 15.67
N THR A 552 -19.38 21.39 16.62
CA THR A 552 -19.46 21.05 18.06
C THR A 552 -20.87 21.34 18.56
N GLN A 553 -21.10 21.23 19.86
CA GLN A 553 -22.41 21.55 20.43
C GLN A 553 -22.86 23.00 20.15
N ASN A 554 -21.91 23.95 20.12
CA ASN A 554 -22.21 25.39 20.03
C ASN A 554 -21.52 26.05 18.81
N VAL A 555 -20.53 25.39 18.19
CA VAL A 555 -19.71 25.94 17.09
C VAL A 555 -19.94 25.12 15.83
N GLY A 556 -20.15 25.78 14.72
CA GLY A 556 -20.24 25.16 13.42
C GLY A 556 -21.49 25.52 12.61
N PRO A 557 -21.61 25.00 11.40
CA PRO A 557 -20.64 24.13 10.74
C PRO A 557 -19.41 24.90 10.22
N ILE A 558 -18.23 24.36 10.46
CA ILE A 558 -16.98 24.83 9.87
C ILE A 558 -16.74 24.01 8.61
N VAL A 559 -16.73 24.62 7.45
CA VAL A 559 -16.56 23.92 6.18
C VAL A 559 -15.09 23.58 5.97
N ILE A 560 -14.80 22.33 5.67
CA ILE A 560 -13.45 21.81 5.46
C ILE A 560 -13.32 21.29 4.04
N PHE A 561 -12.25 21.68 3.36
CA PHE A 561 -11.81 21.12 2.09
C PHE A 561 -10.41 20.57 2.25
N GLY A 562 -10.16 19.41 1.65
CA GLY A 562 -8.84 18.79 1.62
C GLY A 562 -8.55 18.19 0.24
N ARG A 563 -7.26 18.13 -0.12
CA ARG A 563 -6.77 17.44 -1.30
C ARG A 563 -5.50 16.68 -0.95
N TRP A 564 -5.52 15.40 -1.27
CA TRP A 564 -4.37 14.51 -1.18
C TRP A 564 -3.88 14.17 -2.59
N ASP A 565 -2.59 14.26 -2.86
CA ASP A 565 -1.96 13.99 -4.16
C ASP A 565 -0.90 12.86 -4.11
N GLY A 566 -0.91 12.07 -3.05
CA GLY A 566 0.03 10.97 -2.81
C GLY A 566 1.21 11.35 -1.91
N GLU A 567 1.62 12.61 -1.91
CA GLU A 567 2.76 13.10 -1.14
C GLU A 567 2.38 14.25 -0.21
N ARG A 568 1.42 15.07 -0.63
CA ARG A 568 1.04 16.31 0.03
C ARG A 568 -0.44 16.37 0.34
N LEU A 569 -0.77 16.58 1.62
CA LEU A 569 -2.12 16.95 2.04
C LEU A 569 -2.22 18.47 2.12
N ARG A 570 -3.11 19.06 1.33
CA ARG A 570 -3.50 20.47 1.40
C ARG A 570 -4.92 20.58 1.87
N GLY A 571 -5.22 21.56 2.71
CA GLY A 571 -6.57 21.78 3.19
C GLY A 571 -6.88 23.23 3.48
N GLU A 572 -8.16 23.53 3.50
CA GLU A 572 -8.72 24.81 3.95
C GLU A 572 -9.90 24.56 4.88
N ALA A 573 -10.02 25.42 5.88
CA ALA A 573 -11.16 25.45 6.79
C ALA A 573 -11.73 26.86 6.81
N ARG A 574 -13.06 26.97 6.66
CA ARG A 574 -13.80 28.23 6.65
C ARG A 574 -14.85 28.20 7.74
N TRP A 575 -14.69 29.12 8.68
CA TRP A 575 -15.71 29.40 9.69
C TRP A 575 -16.65 30.47 9.13
N PRO A 576 -17.91 30.16 8.91
CA PRO A 576 -18.88 31.22 8.67
C PRO A 576 -19.04 32.08 9.92
N GLU A 577 -19.78 33.17 9.83
CA GLU A 577 -20.09 34.02 10.96
C GLU A 577 -20.68 33.20 12.12
N GLN A 578 -20.08 33.32 13.28
CA GLN A 578 -20.54 32.65 14.51
C GLN A 578 -20.50 33.60 15.69
N SER A 579 -21.39 33.39 16.67
CA SER A 579 -21.32 34.11 17.93
C SER A 579 -20.04 33.78 18.68
N VAL A 580 -19.35 34.77 19.21
CA VAL A 580 -18.17 34.54 20.07
C VAL A 580 -18.51 33.74 21.32
N THR A 581 -19.75 33.81 21.80
CA THR A 581 -20.20 33.08 23.02
C THR A 581 -20.10 31.55 22.84
N ALA A 582 -20.15 31.07 21.60
CA ALA A 582 -19.96 29.66 21.30
C ALA A 582 -18.56 29.13 21.71
N PHE A 583 -17.61 30.03 21.86
CA PHE A 583 -16.20 29.73 22.21
C PHE A 583 -15.89 29.92 23.69
N GLN A 584 -16.89 30.19 24.54
CA GLN A 584 -16.71 30.40 25.96
C GLN A 584 -15.92 29.28 26.64
N THR A 585 -16.16 28.04 26.23
CA THR A 585 -15.46 26.85 26.79
C THR A 585 -13.97 26.77 26.45
N LEU A 586 -13.48 27.58 25.49
CA LEU A 586 -12.06 27.72 25.17
C LEU A 586 -11.32 28.71 26.07
N ILE A 587 -12.07 29.53 26.84
CA ILE A 587 -11.50 30.48 27.77
C ILE A 587 -11.39 29.79 29.13
N PRO A 588 -10.19 29.69 29.71
CA PRO A 588 -10.01 29.15 31.06
C PRO A 588 -10.85 29.91 32.08
N ALA A 589 -11.48 29.19 32.99
CA ALA A 589 -12.39 29.78 34.00
C ALA A 589 -11.66 30.67 35.01
N ASP A 590 -10.36 30.38 35.27
CA ASP A 590 -9.51 31.13 36.18
C ASP A 590 -9.25 32.58 35.70
N LEU A 591 -9.37 32.85 34.37
CA LEU A 591 -9.25 34.21 33.83
C LEU A 591 -10.46 35.10 34.14
N GLY A 592 -11.57 34.54 34.60
CA GLY A 592 -12.79 35.26 34.89
C GLY A 592 -13.32 36.10 33.75
N LEU A 593 -13.17 35.60 32.49
CA LEU A 593 -13.66 36.23 31.27
C LEU A 593 -14.96 35.59 30.81
N GLU A 594 -16.00 36.38 30.59
CA GLU A 594 -17.27 35.89 30.07
C GLU A 594 -17.64 36.60 28.78
N LEU A 595 -17.72 35.83 27.67
CA LEU A 595 -18.11 36.37 26.37
C LEU A 595 -19.62 36.65 26.34
N LYS A 596 -20.03 37.89 25.99
CA LYS A 596 -21.43 38.30 25.97
C LYS A 596 -22.03 38.39 24.58
N GLN A 597 -21.32 39.07 23.69
CA GLN A 597 -21.77 39.27 22.29
C GLN A 597 -20.59 39.49 21.39
N GLY A 598 -20.81 39.36 20.11
CA GLY A 598 -19.81 39.59 19.08
C GLY A 598 -19.82 38.49 18.03
N LYS A 599 -19.11 38.70 16.94
CA LYS A 599 -19.01 37.82 15.80
C LYS A 599 -17.58 37.40 15.56
N LEU A 600 -17.41 36.12 15.23
CA LEU A 600 -16.14 35.55 14.82
C LEU A 600 -16.28 34.94 13.42
N PHE A 601 -15.32 35.28 12.57
CA PHE A 601 -15.08 34.64 11.27
C PHE A 601 -13.66 34.09 11.27
N SER A 602 -13.43 33.01 10.56
CA SER A 602 -12.09 32.51 10.35
C SER A 602 -11.94 31.78 9.04
N GLN A 603 -10.76 31.90 8.48
CA GLN A 603 -10.33 31.06 7.36
C GLN A 603 -8.89 30.62 7.66
N ALA A 604 -8.63 29.35 7.44
CA ALA A 604 -7.31 28.77 7.57
C ALA A 604 -7.03 27.84 6.40
N ALA A 605 -5.78 27.79 5.96
CA ALA A 605 -5.27 26.81 5.02
C ALA A 605 -4.06 26.12 5.62
N PHE A 606 -3.89 24.84 5.31
CA PHE A 606 -2.74 24.09 5.77
C PHE A 606 -2.16 23.17 4.70
N SER A 607 -0.94 22.79 4.90
CA SER A 607 -0.22 21.82 4.07
C SER A 607 0.63 20.93 4.97
N ILE A 608 0.62 19.64 4.67
CA ILE A 608 1.44 18.64 5.35
C ILE A 608 2.24 17.88 4.30
N THR A 609 3.57 17.85 4.46
CA THR A 609 4.49 17.03 3.68
C THR A 609 5.46 16.33 4.62
N PRO A 610 6.09 15.21 4.21
CA PRO A 610 7.13 14.56 5.01
C PRO A 610 8.34 15.47 5.26
N GLU A 611 8.71 16.33 4.30
CA GLU A 611 9.89 17.20 4.37
C GLU A 611 9.65 18.45 5.21
N ASP A 612 8.57 19.18 4.95
CA ASP A 612 8.28 20.46 5.59
C ASP A 612 7.48 20.34 6.90
N GLY A 613 6.91 19.14 7.17
CA GLY A 613 5.97 18.93 8.26
C GLY A 613 4.64 19.68 8.07
N PHE A 614 4.06 20.14 9.17
CA PHE A 614 2.80 20.89 9.18
C PHE A 614 3.06 22.39 9.03
N ILE A 615 2.49 22.98 7.98
CA ILE A 615 2.47 24.43 7.76
C ILE A 615 1.01 24.86 7.66
N ALA A 616 0.64 25.91 8.38
CA ALA A 616 -0.71 26.47 8.32
C ALA A 616 -0.66 28.00 8.32
N GLY A 617 -1.72 28.61 7.82
CA GLY A 617 -1.87 30.04 7.86
C GLY A 617 -3.32 30.43 7.61
N GLY A 618 -3.69 31.61 8.08
CA GLY A 618 -5.06 32.07 7.95
C GLY A 618 -5.25 33.42 8.62
N HIS A 619 -6.50 33.74 8.89
CA HIS A 619 -6.88 34.92 9.63
C HIS A 619 -8.11 34.64 10.50
N TRP A 620 -8.12 35.27 11.68
CA TRP A 620 -9.30 35.40 12.52
C TRP A 620 -9.79 36.83 12.46
N ARG A 621 -11.07 37.01 12.31
CA ARG A 621 -11.74 38.30 12.33
C ARG A 621 -12.77 38.32 13.42
N VAL A 622 -12.57 39.19 14.40
CA VAL A 622 -13.49 39.39 15.52
C VAL A 622 -14.13 40.76 15.39
N GLU A 623 -15.44 40.81 15.50
CA GLU A 623 -16.17 42.03 15.32
C GLU A 623 -17.14 42.28 16.48
N ASN A 624 -17.10 43.54 16.95
CA ASN A 624 -18.01 44.11 17.96
C ASN A 624 -18.22 43.21 19.17
N THR A 625 -17.11 42.61 19.66
CA THR A 625 -17.15 41.67 20.78
C THR A 625 -17.16 42.45 22.11
N SER A 626 -18.08 42.00 22.99
CA SER A 626 -18.13 42.43 24.38
C SER A 626 -17.93 41.24 25.29
N LEU A 627 -17.21 41.47 26.35
CA LEU A 627 -16.93 40.49 27.38
C LEU A 627 -16.88 41.09 28.77
N TRP A 628 -17.29 40.31 29.75
CA TRP A 628 -17.07 40.67 31.13
C TRP A 628 -15.72 40.18 31.62
N LEU A 629 -15.07 41.02 32.33
CA LEU A 629 -13.86 40.77 33.09
C LEU A 629 -14.27 40.55 34.54
N LYS A 630 -13.44 39.97 35.36
CA LYS A 630 -13.68 39.79 36.82
C LYS A 630 -14.10 41.08 37.49
N ASP A 631 -13.58 42.20 37.05
CA ASP A 631 -13.77 43.50 37.66
C ASP A 631 -14.13 44.61 36.65
N GLY A 632 -14.83 44.25 35.58
CA GLY A 632 -15.17 45.26 34.57
C GLY A 632 -15.81 44.67 33.30
N GLU A 633 -15.99 45.54 32.32
CA GLU A 633 -16.59 45.19 31.03
C GLU A 633 -15.75 45.76 29.88
N LEU A 634 -15.46 44.94 28.91
CA LEU A 634 -14.86 45.35 27.65
C LEU A 634 -15.92 45.30 26.55
N ALA A 635 -16.09 46.41 25.83
CA ALA A 635 -17.11 46.52 24.76
C ALA A 635 -16.49 46.98 23.43
N GLY A 636 -16.98 46.37 22.36
CA GLY A 636 -16.64 46.75 21.00
C GLY A 636 -15.20 46.39 20.59
N LEU A 637 -14.75 45.21 20.97
CA LEU A 637 -13.46 44.66 20.51
C LEU A 637 -13.59 44.25 19.04
N ASN A 638 -12.64 44.76 18.25
CA ASN A 638 -12.50 44.44 16.83
C ASN A 638 -11.03 44.18 16.52
N PHE A 639 -10.73 43.12 15.79
CA PHE A 639 -9.43 42.85 15.21
C PHE A 639 -9.50 41.85 14.05
N VAL A 640 -8.52 41.92 13.17
CA VAL A 640 -8.19 40.89 12.19
C VAL A 640 -6.79 40.39 12.47
N LEU A 641 -6.65 39.12 12.82
CA LEU A 641 -5.42 38.46 13.17
C LEU A 641 -4.98 37.54 12.01
N PRO A 642 -4.18 38.02 11.05
CA PRO A 642 -3.47 37.17 10.11
C PRO A 642 -2.35 36.44 10.84
N TRP A 643 -2.31 35.11 10.67
CA TRP A 643 -1.33 34.27 11.31
C TRP A 643 -0.74 33.25 10.37
N ARG A 644 0.47 32.81 10.66
CA ARG A 644 1.16 31.70 10.01
C ARG A 644 1.80 30.81 11.08
N LEU A 645 1.71 29.51 10.87
CA LEU A 645 2.34 28.51 11.72
C LEU A 645 3.31 27.68 10.88
N LYS A 646 4.57 27.63 11.29
CA LYS A 646 5.59 26.74 10.72
C LYS A 646 6.51 26.28 11.84
N GLN A 647 6.74 24.96 11.94
CA GLN A 647 7.62 24.36 12.96
C GLN A 647 7.30 24.83 14.40
N SER A 648 6.01 24.87 14.74
CA SER A 648 5.50 25.35 16.05
C SER A 648 5.72 26.83 16.34
N ILE A 649 6.18 27.62 15.39
CA ILE A 649 6.34 29.08 15.50
C ILE A 649 5.15 29.76 14.83
N TRP A 650 4.41 30.54 15.62
CA TRP A 650 3.35 31.42 15.13
C TRP A 650 3.92 32.76 14.72
N THR A 651 3.55 33.27 13.56
CA THR A 651 3.91 34.58 13.07
C THR A 651 2.66 35.43 12.86
N PHE A 652 2.65 36.63 13.37
CA PHE A 652 1.51 37.56 13.30
C PHE A 652 1.92 38.84 12.60
N GLY A 653 1.02 39.39 11.78
CA GLY A 653 1.23 40.71 11.20
C GLY A 653 2.37 40.82 10.19
N GLU A 654 2.78 39.73 9.53
CA GLU A 654 3.94 39.66 8.61
C GLU A 654 3.83 40.65 7.43
N LYS A 655 2.60 40.80 6.88
CA LYS A 655 2.33 41.70 5.74
C LYS A 655 1.73 43.04 6.15
N SER A 656 0.94 43.04 7.22
CA SER A 656 0.28 44.20 7.81
C SER A 656 0.07 43.96 9.30
N PRO A 657 0.33 44.94 10.19
CA PRO A 657 0.10 44.77 11.62
C PRO A 657 -1.32 44.30 11.93
N VAL A 658 -1.45 43.55 13.01
CA VAL A 658 -2.77 43.16 13.56
C VAL A 658 -3.35 44.37 14.28
N GLU A 659 -4.34 44.99 13.72
CA GLU A 659 -4.98 46.17 14.31
C GLU A 659 -5.98 45.77 15.38
N LEU A 660 -5.69 46.00 16.63
CA LEU A 660 -6.60 45.84 17.76
C LEU A 660 -7.32 47.18 18.04
N ARG A 661 -8.67 47.16 18.08
CA ARG A 661 -9.52 48.31 18.35
C ARG A 661 -10.57 47.93 19.37
N ILE A 662 -10.66 48.65 20.45
CA ILE A 662 -11.65 48.44 21.52
C ILE A 662 -12.35 49.79 21.76
N LYS A 663 -13.68 49.82 21.73
CA LYS A 663 -14.43 51.04 21.95
C LYS A 663 -14.34 51.53 23.39
N LYS A 664 -14.49 50.58 24.33
CA LYS A 664 -14.59 50.91 25.75
C LYS A 664 -14.12 49.76 26.62
N LEU A 665 -13.38 50.06 27.65
CA LEU A 665 -13.04 49.17 28.75
C LEU A 665 -13.42 49.89 30.05
N ASN A 666 -14.40 49.35 30.72
CA ASN A 666 -14.82 49.77 32.05
C ASN A 666 -14.17 48.90 33.08
N ASN A 667 -13.36 49.48 33.93
CA ASN A 667 -12.79 48.90 35.14
C ASN A 667 -12.81 50.02 36.20
N LEU A 668 -11.85 50.08 37.03
CA LEU A 668 -11.69 51.22 37.93
C LEU A 668 -11.70 52.55 37.18
N PHE A 669 -11.11 52.56 35.99
CA PHE A 669 -11.12 53.67 35.07
C PHE A 669 -11.91 53.32 33.81
N GLU A 670 -12.55 54.32 33.25
CA GLU A 670 -13.16 54.22 31.92
C GLU A 670 -12.07 54.52 30.88
N LEU A 671 -11.71 53.53 30.06
CA LEU A 671 -10.81 53.71 28.93
C LEU A 671 -11.64 53.62 27.62
N THR A 672 -11.43 54.57 26.72
CA THR A 672 -12.13 54.60 25.44
C THR A 672 -11.12 54.72 24.27
N ASP A 673 -11.59 54.41 23.07
CA ASP A 673 -10.78 54.46 21.83
C ASP A 673 -9.43 53.74 21.91
N ILE A 674 -9.45 52.56 22.54
CA ILE A 674 -8.21 51.79 22.74
C ILE A 674 -7.77 51.21 21.42
N LYS A 675 -6.51 51.45 21.07
CA LYS A 675 -5.85 50.95 19.86
C LYS A 675 -4.50 50.34 20.18
N ALA A 676 -4.14 49.32 19.42
CA ALA A 676 -2.78 48.76 19.40
C ALA A 676 -2.59 47.97 18.10
N ASP A 677 -1.34 47.91 17.65
CA ASP A 677 -0.97 47.16 16.47
C ASP A 677 0.07 46.09 16.87
N LEU A 678 -0.24 44.82 16.57
CA LEU A 678 0.57 43.63 16.96
C LEU A 678 1.34 43.10 15.76
N VAL A 679 2.64 42.85 15.94
CA VAL A 679 3.52 42.21 14.96
C VAL A 679 4.53 41.31 15.68
N GLY A 680 4.86 40.16 15.13
CA GLY A 680 5.98 39.36 15.64
C GLY A 680 5.70 37.86 15.64
N THR A 681 6.44 37.15 16.46
CA THR A 681 6.38 35.69 16.55
C THR A 681 6.06 35.23 17.96
N TYR A 682 5.48 34.01 18.05
CA TYR A 682 5.24 33.33 19.33
C TYR A 682 5.66 31.85 19.20
N PRO A 683 6.45 31.30 20.11
CA PRO A 683 7.11 31.97 21.26
C PRO A 683 8.04 33.10 20.81
N PRO A 684 8.06 34.24 21.54
CA PRO A 684 8.94 35.33 21.18
C PRO A 684 10.38 35.05 21.62
N THR A 685 11.34 35.59 20.86
CA THR A 685 12.76 35.52 21.17
C THR A 685 13.40 36.91 21.03
N ASP A 686 14.63 37.07 21.47
CA ASP A 686 15.35 38.34 21.30
C ASP A 686 15.55 38.73 19.83
N VAL A 687 15.67 37.72 18.95
CA VAL A 687 15.81 37.94 17.50
C VAL A 687 14.47 38.21 16.84
N THR A 688 13.43 37.47 17.25
CA THR A 688 12.08 37.57 16.70
C THR A 688 11.08 37.90 17.80
N PRO A 689 11.06 39.11 18.29
CA PRO A 689 10.19 39.52 19.38
C PRO A 689 8.74 39.74 18.93
N LEU A 690 7.82 39.62 19.90
CA LEU A 690 6.46 40.14 19.75
C LEU A 690 6.49 41.63 20.04
N LYS A 691 5.88 42.45 19.17
CA LYS A 691 5.87 43.92 19.29
C LYS A 691 4.43 44.43 19.25
N LEU A 692 4.10 45.28 20.23
CA LEU A 692 2.93 46.13 20.19
C LEU A 692 3.38 47.56 19.85
N THR A 693 2.81 48.12 18.81
CA THR A 693 3.10 49.46 18.35
C THR A 693 1.81 50.26 18.31
N ASN A 694 1.93 51.58 18.20
CA ASN A 694 0.80 52.52 18.09
C ASN A 694 -0.25 52.28 19.20
N VAL A 695 0.22 51.97 20.40
CA VAL A 695 -0.67 51.75 21.55
C VAL A 695 -1.21 53.10 22.02
N GLY A 696 -2.50 53.24 22.15
CA GLY A 696 -3.13 54.45 22.61
C GLY A 696 -4.54 54.24 23.11
N PHE A 697 -5.00 55.07 24.04
CA PHE A 697 -6.34 55.12 24.58
C PHE A 697 -6.64 56.44 25.23
N LYS A 698 -7.92 56.75 25.38
CA LYS A 698 -8.38 57.92 26.13
C LYS A 698 -8.74 57.54 27.55
N MET A 699 -8.30 58.33 28.50
CA MET A 699 -8.53 58.13 29.94
C MET A 699 -8.52 59.47 30.65
N LEU A 700 -9.41 59.62 31.63
CA LEU A 700 -9.46 60.84 32.46
C LEU A 700 -9.41 62.16 31.64
N GLY A 701 -10.21 62.24 30.61
CA GLY A 701 -10.30 63.39 29.72
C GLY A 701 -9.05 63.67 28.88
N GLY A 702 -8.02 62.87 28.90
CA GLY A 702 -6.79 62.97 28.13
C GLY A 702 -6.47 61.72 27.31
N ASP A 703 -5.30 61.70 26.70
CA ASP A 703 -4.80 60.61 25.90
C ASP A 703 -3.59 59.93 26.55
N VAL A 704 -3.54 58.61 26.46
CA VAL A 704 -2.38 57.83 26.86
C VAL A 704 -1.86 57.12 25.63
N SER A 705 -0.57 57.15 25.37
CA SER A 705 0.07 56.53 24.24
C SER A 705 1.40 55.84 24.61
N MET A 706 1.77 54.85 23.82
CA MET A 706 3.06 54.19 23.89
C MET A 706 3.44 53.76 22.47
N ASP A 707 4.63 54.16 22.01
CA ASP A 707 5.04 53.88 20.63
C ASP A 707 5.35 52.43 20.38
N LEU A 708 6.05 51.77 21.31
CA LEU A 708 6.52 50.40 21.17
C LEU A 708 6.60 49.69 22.53
N LEU A 709 6.01 48.53 22.61
CA LEU A 709 6.27 47.56 23.64
C LEU A 709 6.81 46.28 22.96
N ARG A 710 7.98 45.85 23.30
CA ARG A 710 8.65 44.67 22.78
C ARG A 710 8.66 43.57 23.84
N TRP A 711 8.43 42.33 23.43
CA TRP A 711 8.57 41.17 24.30
C TRP A 711 9.38 40.06 23.61
N PRO A 712 10.50 39.53 24.18
CA PRO A 712 11.15 40.01 25.42
C PRO A 712 11.57 41.45 25.30
N GLN A 713 11.48 42.16 26.44
CA GLN A 713 11.81 43.58 26.52
C GLN A 713 13.32 43.75 26.76
N THR A 714 13.98 44.58 25.94
CA THR A 714 15.38 44.96 26.11
C THR A 714 15.54 46.34 26.72
N ASP A 715 14.65 47.25 26.36
CA ASP A 715 14.69 48.66 26.76
C ASP A 715 13.34 49.08 27.33
N ALA A 716 13.29 50.19 28.09
CA ALA A 716 12.04 50.73 28.60
C ALA A 716 11.08 51.13 27.49
N SER A 717 9.80 50.84 27.65
CA SER A 717 8.73 51.34 26.79
C SER A 717 8.10 52.57 27.41
N THR A 718 8.19 53.72 26.74
CA THR A 718 7.72 54.99 27.35
C THR A 718 6.21 55.13 27.18
N ILE A 719 5.50 55.18 28.30
CA ILE A 719 4.08 55.55 28.35
C ILE A 719 4.02 57.07 28.40
N ARG A 720 3.35 57.72 27.44
CA ARG A 720 3.14 59.19 27.41
C ARG A 720 1.72 59.48 27.83
N LEU A 721 1.61 60.39 28.78
CA LEU A 721 0.37 60.98 29.25
C LEU A 721 0.20 62.37 28.63
N HIS A 722 -0.96 62.60 28.03
CA HIS A 722 -1.25 63.87 27.40
C HIS A 722 -2.60 64.42 27.87
N GLN A 723 -2.59 65.65 28.45
CA GLN A 723 -3.77 66.33 28.91
C GLN A 723 -4.67 65.55 29.90
N ILE A 724 -4.07 64.73 30.77
CA ILE A 724 -4.81 63.95 31.81
C ILE A 724 -5.38 64.89 32.83
N GLU A 725 -6.69 64.81 33.05
CA GLU A 725 -7.43 65.70 33.96
C GLU A 725 -7.42 65.18 35.41
N LEU A 726 -6.75 65.86 36.30
CA LEU A 726 -6.54 65.45 37.69
C LEU A 726 -7.87 65.40 38.45
N SER A 727 -8.84 66.26 38.17
CA SER A 727 -10.15 66.29 38.83
C SER A 727 -10.86 64.92 38.71
N GLN A 728 -10.82 64.35 37.51
CA GLN A 728 -11.41 63.02 37.27
C GLN A 728 -10.66 61.92 38.04
N LEU A 729 -9.32 61.97 38.08
CA LEU A 729 -8.55 61.01 38.84
C LEU A 729 -8.88 61.03 40.34
N PHE A 730 -8.90 62.20 40.99
CA PHE A 730 -9.20 62.34 42.41
C PHE A 730 -10.67 62.02 42.74
N THR A 731 -11.59 62.28 41.82
CA THR A 731 -12.99 61.86 41.97
C THR A 731 -13.11 60.28 42.01
N ILE A 732 -12.43 59.58 41.13
CA ILE A 732 -12.42 58.13 41.10
C ILE A 732 -11.78 57.57 42.36
N LEU A 733 -10.66 58.21 42.82
CA LEU A 733 -9.97 57.78 44.04
C LEU A 733 -10.75 58.12 45.33
N LYS A 734 -11.95 58.80 45.21
CA LYS A 734 -12.84 59.16 46.32
C LYS A 734 -12.09 59.98 47.43
N VAL A 735 -11.14 60.80 46.97
CA VAL A 735 -10.37 61.67 47.92
C VAL A 735 -11.25 62.82 48.35
N SER A 736 -11.67 62.89 49.58
CA SER A 736 -12.56 63.95 50.16
C SER A 736 -11.78 65.08 50.79
N GLN A 737 -10.52 64.90 51.18
CA GLN A 737 -9.69 65.83 51.93
C GLN A 737 -9.20 67.00 51.08
N PHE A 738 -9.12 66.84 49.76
CA PHE A 738 -8.71 67.86 48.83
C PHE A 738 -9.25 67.63 47.43
N ALA A 739 -9.43 68.72 46.68
CA ALA A 739 -9.77 68.69 45.27
C ALA A 739 -8.63 69.30 44.44
N VAL A 740 -8.26 68.64 43.34
CA VAL A 740 -7.26 69.13 42.40
C VAL A 740 -7.94 69.22 41.02
N SER A 741 -7.74 70.36 40.35
CA SER A 741 -8.18 70.53 38.97
C SER A 741 -7.03 70.99 38.10
N GLY A 742 -7.20 70.81 36.81
CA GLY A 742 -6.20 71.05 35.76
C GLY A 742 -5.67 69.80 35.13
N LYS A 743 -4.83 69.96 34.15
CA LYS A 743 -4.33 68.88 33.30
C LYS A 743 -2.83 68.69 33.40
N VAL A 744 -2.42 67.42 33.23
CA VAL A 744 -1.00 67.06 33.30
C VAL A 744 -0.55 66.31 32.09
N ASN A 745 0.71 66.44 31.73
CA ASN A 745 1.41 65.58 30.79
C ASN A 745 2.50 64.79 31.53
N GLY A 746 2.98 63.67 30.94
CA GLY A 746 4.04 62.93 31.57
C GLY A 746 4.62 61.86 30.68
N GLU A 747 5.78 61.38 31.08
CA GLU A 747 6.41 60.22 30.47
C GLU A 747 6.81 59.25 31.57
N LEU A 748 6.40 57.99 31.38
CA LEU A 748 6.67 56.92 32.34
C LEU A 748 7.39 55.79 31.60
N PRO A 749 8.76 55.72 31.71
CA PRO A 749 9.52 54.59 31.19
C PRO A 749 9.11 53.30 31.92
N PHE A 750 8.41 52.43 31.19
CA PHE A 750 7.75 51.21 31.69
C PHE A 750 8.58 49.98 31.38
N TYR A 751 8.71 49.07 32.34
CA TYR A 751 9.38 47.80 32.26
C TYR A 751 8.40 46.67 32.57
N LEU A 752 8.30 45.66 31.70
CA LEU A 752 7.44 44.53 31.85
C LEU A 752 8.04 43.43 32.76
N ASN A 753 9.36 43.20 32.64
CA ASN A 753 10.04 42.09 33.32
C ASN A 753 11.35 42.50 33.98
N ASN A 754 11.46 43.77 34.44
CA ASN A 754 12.63 44.21 35.16
C ASN A 754 12.60 43.72 36.60
N PRO A 755 13.72 43.20 37.17
CA PRO A 755 13.74 42.67 38.55
C PRO A 755 13.57 43.74 39.64
N GLU A 756 13.78 45.02 39.32
CA GLU A 756 13.73 46.11 40.30
C GLU A 756 12.58 47.10 40.07
N TRP A 757 12.22 47.37 38.79
CA TRP A 757 11.38 48.49 38.43
C TRP A 757 10.20 48.09 37.52
N ILE A 758 9.06 48.71 37.78
CA ILE A 758 7.94 48.82 36.84
C ILE A 758 8.04 50.10 36.03
N VAL A 759 8.29 51.22 36.76
CA VAL A 759 8.58 52.54 36.18
C VAL A 759 9.85 53.12 36.84
N LYS A 760 10.77 53.57 36.05
CA LYS A 760 12.01 54.17 36.51
C LYS A 760 12.23 55.53 35.84
N GLN A 761 12.47 56.54 36.66
CA GLN A 761 12.72 57.96 36.18
C GLN A 761 11.57 58.52 35.34
N GLY A 762 10.34 58.15 35.69
CA GLY A 762 9.14 58.73 35.09
C GLY A 762 8.93 60.12 35.64
N TRP A 763 8.26 60.97 34.88
CA TRP A 763 7.88 62.29 35.29
C TRP A 763 6.48 62.70 34.86
N VAL A 764 5.82 63.58 35.65
CA VAL A 764 4.53 64.18 35.33
C VAL A 764 4.65 65.70 35.63
N GLU A 765 4.17 66.50 34.68
CA GLU A 765 4.18 67.97 34.84
C GLU A 765 2.84 68.58 34.41
N ASN A 766 2.51 69.76 34.91
CA ASN A 766 1.27 70.44 34.52
C ASN A 766 1.39 70.98 33.07
N SER A 767 0.28 70.89 32.30
CA SER A 767 0.17 71.45 30.97
C SER A 767 -0.53 72.83 30.93
N GLY A 768 -0.89 73.32 32.06
CA GLY A 768 -1.54 74.61 32.34
C GLY A 768 -1.66 74.81 33.86
N PRO A 769 -2.27 75.86 34.32
CA PRO A 769 -2.40 76.11 35.75
C PRO A 769 -3.20 74.97 36.40
N LEU A 770 -2.72 74.53 37.59
CA LEU A 770 -3.48 73.60 38.44
C LEU A 770 -4.05 74.35 39.65
N THR A 771 -5.17 73.92 40.18
CA THR A 771 -5.69 74.40 41.42
C THR A 771 -5.81 73.32 42.44
N LEU A 772 -5.32 73.56 43.66
CA LEU A 772 -5.51 72.71 44.80
C LEU A 772 -6.46 73.39 45.80
N ARG A 773 -7.46 72.69 46.22
CA ARG A 773 -8.40 73.11 47.27
C ARG A 773 -8.46 72.05 48.35
N LEU A 774 -8.10 72.44 49.59
CA LEU A 774 -8.18 71.59 50.76
C LEU A 774 -9.58 71.74 51.43
N ASP A 775 -10.12 70.64 51.95
CA ASP A 775 -11.35 70.66 52.69
C ASP A 775 -11.19 71.47 53.98
N THR A 776 -12.17 72.34 54.30
CA THR A 776 -12.12 73.27 55.44
C THR A 776 -12.06 72.51 56.74
N GLN A 777 -12.80 71.43 56.93
CA GLN A 777 -12.78 70.64 58.19
C GLN A 777 -11.44 69.91 58.36
N PHE A 778 -10.83 69.48 57.25
CA PHE A 778 -9.49 68.87 57.26
C PHE A 778 -8.40 69.91 57.65
N VAL A 779 -8.48 71.14 57.17
CA VAL A 779 -7.59 72.22 57.54
C VAL A 779 -7.76 72.62 59.03
N GLU A 780 -9.00 72.75 59.49
CA GLU A 780 -9.32 73.05 60.86
C GLU A 780 -8.84 72.00 61.85
N SER A 781 -8.96 70.67 61.47
CA SER A 781 -8.48 69.59 62.32
C SER A 781 -6.95 69.70 62.59
N ILE A 782 -6.15 69.99 61.57
CA ILE A 782 -4.73 70.08 61.65
C ILE A 782 -4.31 71.41 62.33
N GLN A 783 -5.10 72.49 62.17
CA GLN A 783 -4.83 73.77 62.86
C GLN A 783 -5.05 73.65 64.37
N ASN A 784 -5.97 72.84 64.77
CA ASN A 784 -6.26 72.56 66.17
C ASN A 784 -5.19 71.73 66.86
N ASP A 785 -4.54 70.83 66.11
CA ASP A 785 -3.50 69.92 66.62
C ASP A 785 -2.09 70.58 66.64
N ASN A 786 -1.79 71.45 65.68
CA ASN A 786 -0.47 72.15 65.56
C ASN A 786 -0.56 73.48 64.84
N ILE A 787 -0.41 74.63 65.63
CA ILE A 787 -0.57 75.99 65.12
C ILE A 787 0.40 76.29 63.98
N SER A 788 1.62 75.81 64.05
CA SER A 788 2.66 76.11 63.00
C SER A 788 2.31 75.27 61.70
N ALA A 789 1.92 74.00 61.82
CA ALA A 789 1.53 73.20 60.67
C ALA A 789 0.19 73.70 60.10
N GLY A 790 -0.76 74.12 60.97
CA GLY A 790 -2.05 74.69 60.57
C GLY A 790 -1.92 75.98 59.77
N SER A 791 -0.97 76.88 60.12
CA SER A 791 -0.73 78.05 59.30
C SER A 791 -0.18 77.75 57.93
N ALA A 792 0.71 76.79 57.82
CA ALA A 792 1.24 76.34 56.50
C ALA A 792 0.18 75.70 55.64
N ILE A 793 -0.68 74.83 56.27
CA ILE A 793 -1.73 74.13 55.54
C ILE A 793 -2.87 75.07 55.14
N GLY A 794 -3.24 76.05 55.99
CA GLY A 794 -4.22 77.09 55.66
C GLY A 794 -3.75 77.95 54.48
N TRP A 795 -2.48 78.06 54.31
CA TRP A 795 -1.90 78.76 53.15
C TRP A 795 -2.01 77.93 51.86
N LEU A 796 -1.94 76.62 51.94
CA LEU A 796 -2.13 75.68 50.85
C LEU A 796 -3.60 75.49 50.49
N GLN A 797 -4.56 75.94 51.29
CA GLN A 797 -6.00 75.72 51.16
C GLN A 797 -6.57 76.11 49.80
N TYR A 798 -6.01 77.16 49.18
CA TYR A 798 -6.42 77.75 47.90
C TYR A 798 -5.26 77.98 47.01
N LEU A 799 -4.43 77.02 46.75
CA LEU A 799 -3.18 77.09 45.95
C LEU A 799 -3.52 77.01 44.44
N GLU A 800 -3.02 78.05 43.73
CA GLU A 800 -2.88 78.04 42.31
C GLU A 800 -1.46 77.67 41.95
N ILE A 801 -1.25 76.57 41.26
CA ILE A 801 0.05 76.04 40.91
C ILE A 801 0.32 76.43 39.43
N LYS A 802 1.32 77.21 39.23
CA LYS A 802 1.80 77.64 37.92
C LYS A 802 2.61 76.53 37.25
N ARG A 803 3.48 75.93 38.07
CA ARG A 803 4.38 74.83 37.63
C ARG A 803 4.39 73.74 38.68
N SER A 804 4.29 72.52 38.19
CA SER A 804 4.48 71.34 38.97
C SER A 804 5.28 70.29 38.18
N ARG A 805 6.24 69.67 38.87
CA ARG A 805 6.94 68.53 38.30
C ARG A 805 7.05 67.44 39.38
N THR A 806 6.58 66.25 39.00
CA THR A 806 6.65 65.11 39.86
C THR A 806 7.51 64.04 39.23
N ASP A 807 8.58 63.61 39.87
CA ASP A 807 9.35 62.42 39.48
C ASP A 807 8.68 61.23 40.10
N VAL A 808 8.49 60.19 39.24
CA VAL A 808 7.70 58.96 39.53
C VAL A 808 8.60 57.76 39.36
N ASN A 809 8.71 56.95 40.42
CA ASN A 809 9.36 55.65 40.35
C ASN A 809 8.44 54.60 40.98
N ILE A 810 8.35 53.42 40.36
CA ILE A 810 7.57 52.29 40.85
C ILE A 810 8.44 51.05 40.78
N THR A 811 8.66 50.44 41.96
CA THR A 811 9.40 49.18 42.03
C THR A 811 8.56 47.99 41.54
N ASN A 812 9.19 46.86 41.25
CA ASN A 812 8.52 45.60 40.89
C ASN A 812 7.59 45.05 42.00
N LEU A 813 7.80 45.47 43.26
CA LEU A 813 6.92 45.15 44.40
C LEU A 813 5.74 46.13 44.56
N GLY A 814 5.61 47.10 43.63
CA GLY A 814 4.54 48.11 43.63
C GLY A 814 4.80 49.30 44.55
N GLN A 815 5.96 49.45 45.10
CA GLN A 815 6.28 50.66 45.91
C GLN A 815 6.44 51.87 44.98
N LEU A 816 5.49 52.76 45.00
CA LEU A 816 5.46 54.04 44.30
C LEU A 816 6.21 55.06 45.16
N THR A 817 7.16 55.82 44.59
CA THR A 817 7.82 57.01 45.17
C THR A 817 7.56 58.15 44.20
N MET A 818 6.92 59.19 44.72
CA MET A 818 6.73 60.48 44.03
C MET A 818 7.50 61.60 44.72
N LYS A 819 8.27 62.34 43.96
CA LYS A 819 8.93 63.54 44.41
C LYS A 819 8.40 64.71 43.61
N THR A 820 7.64 65.57 44.22
CA THR A 820 6.92 66.65 43.55
C THR A 820 7.50 67.99 43.95
N ILE A 821 7.78 68.80 42.97
CA ILE A 821 8.12 70.21 43.14
C ILE A 821 6.97 71.04 42.64
N LEU A 822 6.37 71.87 43.50
CA LEU A 822 5.26 72.69 43.13
C LEU A 822 5.70 74.21 43.29
N GLU A 823 5.37 75.02 42.30
CA GLU A 823 5.56 76.45 42.27
C GLU A 823 4.18 77.14 42.09
N GLY A 824 3.72 77.91 43.05
CA GLY A 824 2.40 78.51 43.02
C GLY A 824 2.19 79.66 43.99
N PHE A 825 0.97 80.07 44.10
CA PHE A 825 0.56 81.13 45.04
C PHE A 825 -0.82 80.85 45.59
N ASN A 826 -1.10 81.43 46.78
CA ASN A 826 -2.48 81.30 47.32
C ASN A 826 -3.40 82.30 46.59
N ALA A 827 -4.45 81.86 45.97
CA ALA A 827 -5.42 82.61 45.17
C ALA A 827 -6.17 83.71 45.96
N GLN A 828 -6.31 83.54 47.26
CA GLN A 828 -7.05 84.43 48.17
C GLN A 828 -6.20 85.51 48.80
N GLU A 829 -4.90 85.44 48.70
CA GLU A 829 -3.98 86.45 49.22
C GLU A 829 -3.91 87.68 48.29
N LYS A 830 -4.03 88.93 48.90
CA LYS A 830 -3.91 90.20 48.17
C LYS A 830 -2.55 90.37 47.54
N LYS A 831 -1.46 89.85 48.16
CA LYS A 831 -0.09 89.81 47.65
C LYS A 831 0.20 88.40 47.21
N LYS A 832 0.15 88.13 45.96
CA LYS A 832 0.49 86.76 45.38
C LYS A 832 1.99 86.49 45.66
N ARG A 833 2.29 85.87 46.81
CA ARG A 833 3.66 85.38 47.12
C ARG A 833 3.80 83.99 46.45
N GLU A 834 4.90 83.80 45.75
CA GLU A 834 5.30 82.53 45.20
C GLU A 834 5.71 81.56 46.30
N VAL A 835 5.21 80.34 46.24
CA VAL A 835 5.49 79.23 47.11
C VAL A 835 6.20 78.15 46.33
N HIS A 836 7.31 77.66 46.86
CA HIS A 836 7.98 76.49 46.39
C HIS A 836 7.81 75.38 47.39
N LEU A 837 7.08 74.34 47.04
CA LEU A 837 6.84 73.17 47.89
C LEU A 837 7.53 71.96 47.31
N ASN A 838 8.38 71.29 48.08
CA ASN A 838 8.95 69.97 47.79
C ASN A 838 8.19 68.97 48.62
N TYR A 839 7.50 68.04 47.94
CA TYR A 839 6.70 67.00 48.55
C TYR A 839 7.18 65.63 48.10
N GLN A 840 7.37 64.69 49.04
CA GLN A 840 7.67 63.31 48.75
C GLN A 840 6.54 62.43 49.28
N HIS A 841 6.04 61.49 48.45
CA HIS A 841 5.02 60.54 48.79
C HIS A 841 5.52 59.18 48.49
N GLU A 842 5.26 58.25 49.35
CA GLU A 842 5.52 56.83 49.21
C GLU A 842 4.26 56.02 49.52
N GLU A 843 3.87 55.16 48.58
CA GLU A 843 2.66 54.33 48.66
C GLU A 843 2.85 52.99 48.01
N ASN A 844 2.22 51.92 48.42
CA ASN A 844 2.19 50.66 47.71
C ASN A 844 0.94 50.62 46.78
N ILE A 845 1.20 50.83 45.51
CA ILE A 845 0.11 50.92 44.49
C ILE A 845 -0.71 49.61 44.40
N PHE A 846 -0.16 48.45 44.70
CA PHE A 846 -0.91 47.19 44.69
C PHE A 846 -1.84 47.08 45.90
N GLN A 847 -1.45 47.60 47.07
CA GLN A 847 -2.30 47.66 48.23
C GLN A 847 -3.40 48.71 48.06
N LEU A 848 -3.08 49.85 47.55
CA LEU A 848 -4.00 50.93 47.22
C LEU A 848 -5.06 50.41 46.24
N TRP A 849 -4.65 49.75 45.16
CA TRP A 849 -5.54 49.16 44.18
C TRP A 849 -6.48 48.11 44.76
N ARG A 850 -5.99 47.26 45.69
CA ARG A 850 -6.83 46.28 46.40
C ARG A 850 -7.85 46.95 47.30
N SER A 851 -7.48 48.00 48.01
CA SER A 851 -8.37 48.72 48.91
C SER A 851 -9.50 49.44 48.13
N LEU A 852 -9.18 50.05 47.00
CA LEU A 852 -10.19 50.65 46.13
C LEU A 852 -11.16 49.62 45.56
N ARG A 853 -10.69 48.47 45.19
CA ARG A 853 -11.53 47.38 44.73
C ARG A 853 -12.42 46.82 45.83
N PHE A 854 -11.90 46.66 47.06
CA PHE A 854 -12.67 46.14 48.17
C PHE A 854 -13.83 47.08 48.49
N GLY A 855 -13.63 48.36 48.45
CA GLY A 855 -14.66 49.40 48.62
C GLY A 855 -15.79 49.28 47.60
N SER A 856 -15.44 49.17 46.30
CA SER A 856 -16.44 49.07 45.24
C SER A 856 -17.18 47.75 45.27
N SER A 857 -16.52 46.66 45.55
CA SER A 857 -17.20 45.33 45.67
C SER A 857 -18.12 45.20 46.89
N LEU A 858 -17.81 45.92 47.99
CA LEU A 858 -18.67 46.00 49.19
C LEU A 858 -19.92 46.84 48.90
N GLU A 859 -19.78 47.95 48.16
CA GLU A 859 -20.92 48.78 47.74
C GLU A 859 -21.86 47.96 46.85
N GLU A 860 -21.37 47.26 45.85
CA GLU A 860 -22.15 46.43 44.93
C GLU A 860 -22.85 45.28 45.67
N TRP A 861 -22.17 44.65 46.63
CA TRP A 861 -22.75 43.62 47.47
C TRP A 861 -23.89 44.17 48.37
N LEU A 862 -23.70 45.38 48.95
CA LEU A 862 -24.71 46.06 49.72
C LEU A 862 -25.94 46.48 48.88
N GLU A 863 -25.71 47.02 47.69
CA GLU A 863 -26.78 47.32 46.70
C GLU A 863 -27.60 46.09 46.28
N LYS A 864 -26.96 44.93 46.16
CA LYS A 864 -27.65 43.68 45.80
C LYS A 864 -28.38 43.00 46.96
N ASN A 865 -28.04 43.33 48.22
CA ASN A 865 -28.54 42.58 49.37
C ASN A 865 -29.35 43.44 50.38
N LEU A 866 -29.48 44.77 50.13
CA LEU A 866 -30.37 45.72 50.80
C LEU A 866 -31.47 46.08 49.81
#